data_8caff5f7318e2b64066036d683a4943d
#
_entry.id   8caff5f7318e2b64066036d683a4943d
#
_cell.length_a   1.000
_cell.length_b   1.000
_cell.length_c   1.000
_cell.angle_alpha   90.00
_cell.angle_beta   90.00
_cell.angle_gamma   90.00
#
_symmetry.space_group_name_H-M   'P 1'
#
loop_
_entity.id
_entity.type
_entity.pdbx_description
1 polymer ?
#
loop_
_entity_poly.entity_id
_entity_poly.type
_entity_poly.pdbx_seq_one_letter_code
_entity_poly.pdbx_strand_id
1 'polypeptide(L)'
;MHTSTSFGHQMETFGNHLTSMTAAPRGGDLCLMDVNGTVRFLTAEAGFGIPSGQVQTEKGIAVRQPCVHWDGKRALFSMVIGGPAKRYDVSYQNNRWQIYEITNLDEVVNQGKVANIVKLPGQPSYNNVSPIYGSDDKVIFTSDAPPFGLAHTYPCLDEYESTPINTGIFKLDPANGTVTHLSHSPSGDFDLFLATDGRILSTRWEHLKRDQQADETRFGSNDYEIKTFESELASAKPIVAPQTKDGKPFADSRGVPYEVFPEALSAEDPTRDPNEPLHDFNEFLIWEVSEEGEGHQTMNHAGRHEFGGLYLAASKKNDPNLSENFSTITKNKYHGTVSSDAGIFQLKEDPRPGQQGKFYGTWSREFKRFASGRIFEFTMPKGFNPQNLEIIDWTHPDIDNSSNSKGHFRNPVMLMNGTMLVSYATQSDLFSPSTTYHFQIAKMEKVSSTPSNTEHKASDRLTGAGIERTIKYWGDPAQPLEAVVKMNEVDIVEVTTRQRPAKIPVHIEDIEKQVLQEEQVDENQLRLWMKERNLSLIVVRNATERDAADLQQPFNLRVPGGVSTTPNGGKVYDISHLQIFQADLVRGYRASRPGRRVLATPLHNSTQNPSIESTNLLDPTGPQGSVKIGKDGSIAAFVPATRALTWQTVSPTKEPIVRERQWITFAPGEIRTCPACHGINGKTKAGNDIPQNKPEALRDLLRTWKSDFNDLITSVPEGDVKSEGGVTLYQNHPNPFVNSTEISYQLSKAAHVTLRIYSAQGQLVAILKDQKETAGTHKVRWNSASENSSQVGTGIYVCSLQVDGRVVSNKMLSIR
;
A
#
# COMPACT_ATOMS: atom_id res chain seq x y z
N MET A 1 -11.75 -1.53 -22.71
CA MET A 1 -11.61 -2.92 -22.24
C MET A 1 -10.35 -3.54 -22.80
N HIS A 2 -9.90 -4.62 -22.26
CA HIS A 2 -8.91 -5.46 -22.91
C HIS A 2 -9.46 -6.87 -23.14
N THR A 3 -8.83 -7.59 -24.05
CA THR A 3 -9.11 -9.00 -24.29
C THR A 3 -7.97 -9.86 -23.75
N SER A 4 -8.29 -11.02 -23.24
CA SER A 4 -7.34 -11.98 -22.70
C SER A 4 -7.72 -13.40 -23.11
N THR A 5 -6.74 -14.27 -23.27
CA THR A 5 -6.99 -15.68 -23.51
C THR A 5 -7.45 -16.38 -22.22
N SER A 6 -8.11 -17.52 -22.37
CA SER A 6 -8.56 -18.31 -21.22
C SER A 6 -7.43 -19.12 -20.54
N PHE A 7 -6.19 -19.00 -21.02
CA PHE A 7 -5.03 -19.66 -20.43
C PHE A 7 -4.32 -18.70 -19.48
N GLY A 8 -4.36 -18.91 -18.18
CA GLY A 8 -3.50 -18.22 -17.25
C GLY A 8 -4.16 -17.46 -16.14
N HIS A 9 -3.31 -17.01 -15.26
CA HIS A 9 -3.63 -16.46 -13.95
C HIS A 9 -3.79 -14.93 -13.89
N GLN A 10 -3.62 -14.21 -15.00
CA GLN A 10 -3.68 -12.73 -14.95
C GLN A 10 -5.04 -12.16 -14.51
N MET A 11 -6.08 -12.98 -14.52
CA MET A 11 -7.40 -12.63 -14.01
C MET A 11 -7.68 -13.24 -12.62
N GLU A 12 -6.77 -14.03 -12.08
CA GLU A 12 -6.89 -14.60 -10.74
C GLU A 12 -6.50 -13.56 -9.68
N THR A 13 -6.93 -13.80 -8.45
CA THR A 13 -6.65 -12.95 -7.31
C THR A 13 -5.14 -12.75 -7.09
N PHE A 14 -4.36 -13.83 -7.21
CA PHE A 14 -2.91 -13.82 -6.94
C PHE A 14 -2.03 -13.60 -8.18
N GLY A 15 -2.58 -13.63 -9.39
CA GLY A 15 -1.81 -13.58 -10.63
C GLY A 15 -1.28 -12.20 -11.02
N ASN A 16 -1.23 -11.25 -10.10
CA ASN A 16 -1.17 -9.82 -10.42
C ASN A 16 0.08 -9.40 -11.21
N HIS A 17 1.27 -9.86 -10.85
CA HIS A 17 2.52 -9.47 -11.51
C HIS A 17 3.19 -10.58 -12.31
N LEU A 18 2.54 -11.72 -12.46
CA LEU A 18 3.12 -12.86 -13.16
C LEU A 18 3.17 -12.63 -14.67
N THR A 19 4.30 -12.90 -15.30
CA THR A 19 4.53 -12.69 -16.75
C THR A 19 4.77 -13.95 -17.56
N SER A 20 4.81 -15.12 -16.91
CA SER A 20 4.98 -16.40 -17.61
C SER A 20 3.83 -16.62 -18.60
N MET A 21 4.03 -17.47 -19.59
CA MET A 21 2.99 -17.78 -20.58
C MET A 21 1.78 -18.50 -19.98
N THR A 22 1.96 -19.14 -18.85
CA THR A 22 0.85 -19.78 -18.11
C THR A 22 0.07 -18.77 -17.27
N ALA A 23 0.73 -17.73 -16.79
CA ALA A 23 0.10 -16.70 -15.97
C ALA A 23 -0.50 -15.56 -16.81
N ALA A 24 0.23 -15.10 -17.83
CA ALA A 24 -0.17 -14.02 -18.73
C ALA A 24 -0.02 -14.45 -20.19
N PRO A 25 -0.95 -15.26 -20.73
CA PRO A 25 -0.90 -15.72 -22.09
C PRO A 25 -0.89 -14.54 -23.07
N ARG A 26 -0.10 -14.65 -24.13
CA ARG A 26 -0.04 -13.62 -25.19
C ARG A 26 -1.21 -13.80 -26.18
N GLY A 27 -1.49 -12.76 -26.96
CA GLY A 27 -2.57 -12.73 -27.96
C GLY A 27 -3.78 -11.88 -27.56
N GLY A 28 -3.74 -11.21 -26.42
CA GLY A 28 -4.73 -10.20 -26.03
C GLY A 28 -4.49 -8.84 -26.69
N ASP A 29 -5.46 -7.93 -26.58
CA ASP A 29 -5.41 -6.56 -27.08
C ASP A 29 -6.12 -5.58 -26.16
N LEU A 30 -5.72 -4.31 -26.22
CA LEU A 30 -6.53 -3.20 -25.75
C LEU A 30 -7.55 -2.84 -26.81
N CYS A 31 -8.83 -2.83 -26.42
CA CYS A 31 -9.92 -2.64 -27.36
C CYS A 31 -10.75 -1.40 -27.03
N LEU A 32 -11.21 -0.72 -28.07
CA LEU A 32 -12.22 0.33 -28.00
C LEU A 32 -13.51 -0.21 -28.61
N MET A 33 -14.60 -0.13 -27.88
CA MET A 33 -15.94 -0.46 -28.36
C MET A 33 -16.77 0.81 -28.44
N ASP A 34 -17.42 1.05 -29.57
CA ASP A 34 -18.34 2.16 -29.72
C ASP A 34 -19.75 1.81 -29.21
N VAL A 35 -20.64 2.80 -29.23
CA VAL A 35 -22.03 2.63 -28.79
C VAL A 35 -22.85 1.66 -29.62
N ASN A 36 -22.40 1.32 -30.83
CA ASN A 36 -23.04 0.38 -31.74
C ASN A 36 -22.50 -1.05 -31.58
N GLY A 37 -21.53 -1.27 -30.69
CA GLY A 37 -20.89 -2.55 -30.46
C GLY A 37 -19.73 -2.86 -31.41
N THR A 38 -19.28 -1.90 -32.24
CA THR A 38 -18.11 -2.07 -33.08
C THR A 38 -16.84 -2.06 -32.27
N VAL A 39 -16.00 -3.08 -32.43
CA VAL A 39 -14.76 -3.24 -31.66
C VAL A 39 -13.55 -2.92 -32.53
N ARG A 40 -12.71 -2.02 -32.08
CA ARG A 40 -11.39 -1.74 -32.65
C ARG A 40 -10.30 -2.28 -31.72
N PHE A 41 -9.23 -2.80 -32.27
CA PHE A 41 -8.09 -3.39 -31.54
C PHE A 41 -6.94 -2.38 -31.55
N LEU A 42 -6.92 -1.50 -30.58
CA LEU A 42 -6.04 -0.32 -30.54
C LEU A 42 -4.56 -0.68 -30.53
N THR A 43 -4.18 -1.73 -29.81
CA THR A 43 -2.78 -2.18 -29.76
C THR A 43 -2.36 -2.82 -31.08
N ALA A 44 -3.21 -3.63 -31.72
CA ALA A 44 -2.94 -4.23 -33.02
C ALA A 44 -2.86 -3.15 -34.13
N GLU A 45 -3.78 -2.19 -34.15
CA GLU A 45 -3.77 -1.06 -35.08
C GLU A 45 -2.50 -0.22 -34.97
N ALA A 46 -1.97 -0.07 -33.73
CA ALA A 46 -0.72 0.63 -33.45
C ALA A 46 0.54 -0.22 -33.73
N GLY A 47 0.40 -1.43 -34.25
CA GLY A 47 1.52 -2.30 -34.61
C GLY A 47 2.10 -3.15 -33.51
N PHE A 48 1.39 -3.26 -32.37
CA PHE A 48 1.76 -4.15 -31.27
C PHE A 48 1.10 -5.53 -31.40
N GLY A 49 1.76 -6.53 -30.84
CA GLY A 49 1.23 -7.89 -30.80
C GLY A 49 1.46 -8.67 -32.08
N ILE A 50 0.87 -9.85 -32.14
CA ILE A 50 0.97 -10.77 -33.28
C ILE A 50 -0.45 -11.09 -33.78
N PRO A 51 -0.69 -11.02 -35.10
CA PRO A 51 -1.98 -11.32 -35.67
C PRO A 51 -2.52 -12.72 -35.32
N SER A 52 -3.84 -12.86 -35.33
CA SER A 52 -4.54 -14.13 -35.18
C SER A 52 -3.99 -15.17 -36.18
N GLY A 53 -3.79 -16.42 -35.73
CA GLY A 53 -3.28 -17.50 -36.56
C GLY A 53 -1.74 -17.53 -36.70
N GLN A 54 -1.02 -16.59 -36.14
CA GLN A 54 0.46 -16.60 -36.08
C GLN A 54 0.99 -16.96 -34.72
N VAL A 55 2.22 -17.45 -34.66
CA VAL A 55 2.84 -17.90 -33.40
C VAL A 55 3.20 -16.71 -32.52
N GLN A 56 2.74 -16.71 -31.26
CA GLN A 56 3.04 -15.72 -30.25
C GLN A 56 4.49 -15.89 -29.74
N THR A 57 5.37 -14.99 -30.17
CA THR A 57 6.81 -14.99 -29.88
C THR A 57 7.24 -13.67 -29.20
N GLU A 58 8.46 -13.21 -29.48
CA GLU A 58 9.03 -11.98 -28.88
C GLU A 58 8.21 -10.70 -29.09
N LYS A 59 7.25 -10.70 -30.03
CA LYS A 59 6.32 -9.59 -30.25
C LYS A 59 4.93 -9.84 -29.70
N GLY A 60 4.66 -11.03 -29.17
CA GLY A 60 3.37 -11.33 -28.52
C GLY A 60 3.13 -10.43 -27.33
N ILE A 61 1.89 -9.96 -27.16
CA ILE A 61 1.52 -9.09 -26.05
C ILE A 61 0.43 -9.68 -25.18
N ALA A 62 0.41 -9.25 -23.91
CA ALA A 62 -0.78 -9.25 -23.06
C ALA A 62 -0.96 -7.84 -22.50
N VAL A 63 -2.21 -7.44 -22.28
CA VAL A 63 -2.59 -6.11 -21.79
C VAL A 63 -3.59 -6.24 -20.65
N ARG A 64 -3.64 -5.22 -19.75
CA ARG A 64 -4.57 -5.20 -18.62
C ARG A 64 -4.77 -3.82 -18.04
N GLN A 65 -5.83 -3.64 -17.26
CA GLN A 65 -6.10 -2.54 -16.36
C GLN A 65 -5.99 -1.15 -17.00
N PRO A 66 -6.79 -0.85 -18.04
CA PRO A 66 -6.82 0.49 -18.61
C PRO A 66 -7.43 1.50 -17.64
N CYS A 67 -6.91 2.72 -17.65
CA CYS A 67 -7.43 3.86 -16.92
C CYS A 67 -7.50 5.09 -17.81
N VAL A 68 -8.69 5.65 -18.01
CA VAL A 68 -8.89 6.88 -18.80
C VAL A 68 -8.69 8.09 -17.90
N HIS A 69 -7.94 9.05 -18.37
CA HIS A 69 -7.78 10.35 -17.72
C HIS A 69 -9.11 11.11 -17.66
N TRP A 70 -9.30 11.97 -16.65
CA TRP A 70 -10.55 12.72 -16.48
C TRP A 70 -10.89 13.69 -17.61
N ASP A 71 -9.91 14.10 -18.41
CA ASP A 71 -10.18 14.89 -19.62
C ASP A 71 -10.68 14.08 -20.82
N GLY A 72 -10.65 12.74 -20.72
CA GLY A 72 -11.08 11.83 -21.79
C GLY A 72 -10.13 11.75 -23.00
N LYS A 73 -8.94 12.37 -22.94
CA LYS A 73 -8.03 12.52 -24.10
C LYS A 73 -6.87 11.54 -24.11
N ARG A 74 -6.59 10.90 -23.01
CA ARG A 74 -5.47 9.96 -22.84
C ARG A 74 -5.87 8.82 -21.92
N ALA A 75 -5.15 7.70 -22.03
CA ALA A 75 -5.39 6.54 -21.19
C ALA A 75 -4.09 5.80 -20.90
N LEU A 76 -3.94 5.35 -19.65
CA LEU A 76 -2.89 4.43 -19.22
C LEU A 76 -3.38 2.99 -19.33
N PHE A 77 -2.45 2.06 -19.49
CA PHE A 77 -2.68 0.63 -19.36
C PHE A 77 -1.36 -0.10 -19.15
N SER A 78 -1.41 -1.32 -18.65
CA SER A 78 -0.23 -2.17 -18.52
C SER A 78 -0.14 -3.13 -19.70
N MET A 79 1.08 -3.32 -20.22
CA MET A 79 1.37 -4.23 -21.31
C MET A 79 2.69 -4.96 -21.05
N VAL A 80 2.68 -6.25 -21.27
CA VAL A 80 3.89 -7.06 -21.39
C VAL A 80 4.10 -7.44 -22.83
N ILE A 81 5.33 -7.27 -23.31
CA ILE A 81 5.72 -7.60 -24.71
C ILE A 81 6.71 -8.74 -24.68
N GLY A 82 6.46 -9.72 -25.52
CA GLY A 82 7.33 -10.87 -25.74
C GLY A 82 6.84 -12.15 -25.08
N GLY A 83 7.11 -13.27 -25.71
CA GLY A 83 6.85 -14.62 -25.25
C GLY A 83 7.99 -15.56 -25.69
N PRO A 84 8.27 -16.68 -24.99
CA PRO A 84 9.35 -17.59 -25.35
C PRO A 84 9.12 -18.23 -26.72
N ALA A 85 10.19 -18.43 -27.46
CA ALA A 85 10.13 -19.09 -28.77
C ALA A 85 9.85 -20.61 -28.65
N LYS A 86 10.16 -21.19 -27.50
CA LYS A 86 9.98 -22.62 -27.21
C LYS A 86 9.22 -22.84 -25.91
N ARG A 87 8.39 -23.89 -25.87
CA ARG A 87 7.48 -24.21 -24.75
C ARG A 87 8.20 -24.32 -23.39
N TYR A 88 9.40 -24.85 -23.37
CA TYR A 88 10.18 -25.12 -22.17
C TYR A 88 11.39 -24.19 -21.99
N ASP A 89 11.37 -23.04 -22.65
CA ASP A 89 12.44 -22.07 -22.47
C ASP A 89 12.26 -21.32 -21.15
N VAL A 90 12.89 -21.86 -20.10
CA VAL A 90 12.89 -21.28 -18.76
C VAL A 90 13.80 -20.05 -18.62
N SER A 91 14.66 -19.78 -19.62
CA SER A 91 15.52 -18.59 -19.64
C SER A 91 14.70 -17.29 -19.89
N TYR A 92 13.46 -17.46 -20.28
CA TYR A 92 12.56 -16.40 -20.71
C TYR A 92 11.88 -15.65 -19.52
N GLN A 93 12.61 -15.38 -18.45
CA GLN A 93 12.07 -14.66 -17.29
C GLN A 93 12.20 -13.13 -17.38
N ASN A 94 12.59 -12.57 -18.53
CA ASN A 94 13.00 -11.16 -18.65
C ASN A 94 11.90 -10.19 -19.08
N ASN A 95 10.70 -10.68 -19.40
CA ASN A 95 9.63 -9.77 -19.78
C ASN A 95 8.89 -9.25 -18.56
N ARG A 96 8.67 -7.96 -18.54
CA ARG A 96 8.05 -7.24 -17.44
C ARG A 96 6.78 -6.54 -17.91
N TRP A 97 5.77 -6.54 -17.05
CA TRP A 97 4.65 -5.61 -17.21
C TRP A 97 5.17 -4.19 -17.10
N GLN A 98 4.84 -3.38 -18.11
CA GLN A 98 5.23 -1.97 -18.13
C GLN A 98 4.00 -1.13 -18.46
N ILE A 99 4.02 0.13 -18.05
CA ILE A 99 2.93 1.08 -18.25
C ILE A 99 3.13 1.78 -19.59
N TYR A 100 2.04 1.88 -20.33
CA TYR A 100 1.94 2.60 -21.60
C TYR A 100 0.82 3.62 -21.54
N GLU A 101 0.94 4.68 -22.31
CA GLU A 101 -0.06 5.72 -22.44
C GLU A 101 -0.51 5.87 -23.91
N ILE A 102 -1.82 5.97 -24.12
CA ILE A 102 -2.40 6.50 -25.35
C ILE A 102 -2.50 8.01 -25.17
N THR A 103 -1.80 8.77 -26.02
CA THR A 103 -1.69 10.23 -25.88
C THR A 103 -2.69 11.01 -26.72
N ASN A 104 -3.42 10.35 -27.64
CA ASN A 104 -4.37 10.94 -28.59
C ASN A 104 -5.73 10.23 -28.58
N LEU A 105 -6.21 9.82 -27.41
CA LEU A 105 -7.44 9.02 -27.28
C LEU A 105 -8.68 9.74 -27.84
N ASP A 106 -8.77 11.05 -27.69
CA ASP A 106 -9.85 11.87 -28.25
C ASP A 106 -9.86 11.84 -29.78
N GLU A 107 -8.71 11.82 -30.46
CA GLU A 107 -8.61 11.66 -31.92
C GLU A 107 -8.96 10.22 -32.34
N VAL A 108 -8.56 9.22 -31.55
CA VAL A 108 -8.92 7.81 -31.78
C VAL A 108 -10.43 7.63 -31.77
N VAL A 109 -11.10 8.23 -30.76
CA VAL A 109 -12.55 8.12 -30.57
C VAL A 109 -13.32 8.95 -31.59
N ASN A 110 -12.96 10.22 -31.79
CA ASN A 110 -13.77 11.17 -32.58
C ASN A 110 -13.42 11.19 -34.05
N GLN A 111 -12.20 10.79 -34.44
CA GLN A 111 -11.70 10.89 -35.80
C GLN A 111 -11.28 9.53 -36.40
N GLY A 112 -11.37 8.44 -35.63
CA GLY A 112 -10.96 7.11 -36.06
C GLY A 112 -9.47 6.93 -36.28
N LYS A 113 -8.62 7.84 -35.77
CA LYS A 113 -7.17 7.74 -35.92
C LYS A 113 -6.60 6.52 -35.21
N VAL A 114 -5.41 6.10 -35.63
CA VAL A 114 -4.63 5.08 -34.92
C VAL A 114 -4.16 5.64 -33.56
N ALA A 115 -4.18 4.80 -32.55
CA ALA A 115 -3.73 5.17 -31.20
C ALA A 115 -2.20 5.41 -31.22
N ASN A 116 -1.77 6.56 -30.70
CA ASN A 116 -0.36 6.82 -30.39
C ASN A 116 -0.04 6.25 -29.01
N ILE A 117 0.55 5.06 -28.98
CA ILE A 117 0.88 4.30 -27.78
C ILE A 117 2.35 4.48 -27.44
N VAL A 118 2.63 5.09 -26.31
CA VAL A 118 3.98 5.40 -25.85
C VAL A 118 4.26 4.68 -24.53
N LYS A 119 5.43 4.04 -24.43
CA LYS A 119 5.89 3.49 -23.15
C LYS A 119 6.22 4.63 -22.21
N LEU A 120 5.66 4.60 -20.98
CA LEU A 120 5.89 5.65 -19.99
C LEU A 120 7.38 5.66 -19.57
N PRO A 121 8.07 6.81 -19.63
CA PRO A 121 9.46 6.90 -19.22
C PRO A 121 9.61 6.89 -17.70
N GLY A 122 10.81 6.57 -17.20
CA GLY A 122 11.17 6.67 -15.79
C GLY A 122 10.59 5.60 -14.87
N GLN A 123 9.75 4.71 -15.38
CA GLN A 123 9.19 3.64 -14.55
C GLN A 123 10.23 2.58 -14.17
N PRO A 124 10.09 1.92 -13.00
CA PRO A 124 11.01 0.87 -12.56
C PRO A 124 11.08 -0.29 -13.56
N SER A 125 12.24 -0.91 -13.69
CA SER A 125 12.45 -2.13 -14.50
C SER A 125 11.95 -3.40 -13.79
N TYR A 126 10.75 -3.31 -13.21
CA TYR A 126 10.00 -4.36 -12.53
C TYR A 126 8.62 -4.52 -13.17
N ASN A 127 7.78 -5.38 -12.63
CA ASN A 127 6.42 -5.52 -13.13
C ASN A 127 5.55 -4.40 -12.58
N ASN A 128 5.03 -3.56 -13.46
CA ASN A 128 4.21 -2.40 -13.11
C ASN A 128 2.80 -2.60 -13.68
N VAL A 129 1.80 -2.66 -12.80
CA VAL A 129 0.40 -2.90 -13.17
C VAL A 129 -0.56 -1.97 -12.43
N SER A 130 -1.84 -2.04 -12.72
CA SER A 130 -2.89 -1.18 -12.15
C SER A 130 -2.60 0.32 -12.20
N PRO A 131 -2.19 0.88 -13.35
CA PRO A 131 -1.86 2.29 -13.45
C PRO A 131 -3.12 3.15 -13.36
N ILE A 132 -3.03 4.23 -12.59
CA ILE A 132 -4.04 5.29 -12.51
C ILE A 132 -3.36 6.66 -12.60
N TYR A 133 -4.10 7.67 -13.04
CA TYR A 133 -3.62 9.05 -12.92
C TYR A 133 -3.86 9.57 -11.51
N GLY A 134 -2.87 10.26 -10.94
CA GLY A 134 -3.03 11.06 -9.73
C GLY A 134 -3.71 12.40 -10.01
N SER A 135 -4.27 13.05 -9.02
CA SER A 135 -4.92 14.37 -9.17
C SER A 135 -3.97 15.45 -9.72
N ASP A 136 -2.67 15.23 -9.62
CA ASP A 136 -1.58 16.10 -10.12
C ASP A 136 -0.98 15.63 -11.46
N ASP A 137 -1.68 14.75 -12.19
CA ASP A 137 -1.24 14.15 -13.47
C ASP A 137 -0.02 13.23 -13.37
N LYS A 138 0.45 12.93 -12.19
CA LYS A 138 1.44 11.86 -11.98
C LYS A 138 0.79 10.50 -12.11
N VAL A 139 1.59 9.47 -12.27
CA VAL A 139 1.09 8.11 -12.46
C VAL A 139 1.30 7.28 -11.20
N ILE A 140 0.21 6.69 -10.70
CA ILE A 140 0.22 5.83 -9.54
C ILE A 140 -0.04 4.41 -10.03
N PHE A 141 0.67 3.43 -9.49
CA PHE A 141 0.61 2.04 -9.95
C PHE A 141 1.08 1.07 -8.88
N THR A 142 0.81 -0.20 -9.04
CA THR A 142 1.42 -1.24 -8.22
C THR A 142 2.64 -1.83 -8.90
N SER A 143 3.64 -2.20 -8.11
CA SER A 143 4.87 -2.78 -8.62
C SER A 143 5.42 -3.83 -7.65
N ASP A 144 6.07 -4.86 -8.20
CA ASP A 144 6.90 -5.81 -7.45
C ASP A 144 8.34 -5.30 -7.25
N ALA A 145 8.58 -4.02 -7.52
CA ALA A 145 9.85 -3.38 -7.25
C ALA A 145 10.16 -3.42 -5.74
N PRO A 146 11.38 -3.84 -5.35
CA PRO A 146 11.77 -3.83 -3.95
C PRO A 146 11.88 -2.40 -3.45
N PRO A 147 11.43 -2.11 -2.20
CA PRO A 147 11.69 -0.82 -1.59
C PRO A 147 13.20 -0.55 -1.57
N PHE A 148 13.60 0.64 -1.94
CA PHE A 148 15.00 1.10 -1.91
C PHE A 148 16.00 0.22 -2.71
N GLY A 149 15.55 -0.57 -3.67
CA GLY A 149 16.42 -1.45 -4.47
C GLY A 149 16.98 -2.67 -3.71
N LEU A 150 16.31 -3.10 -2.67
CA LEU A 150 16.79 -4.08 -1.71
C LEU A 150 16.51 -5.52 -2.15
N ALA A 151 17.42 -6.10 -2.89
CA ALA A 151 17.28 -7.44 -3.46
C ALA A 151 17.09 -8.57 -2.42
N HIS A 152 17.50 -8.38 -1.17
CA HIS A 152 17.32 -9.39 -0.14
C HIS A 152 15.92 -9.42 0.46
N THR A 153 15.12 -8.38 0.26
CA THR A 153 13.73 -8.35 0.68
C THR A 153 12.78 -8.89 -0.39
N TYR A 154 13.26 -9.07 -1.60
CA TYR A 154 12.49 -9.52 -2.75
C TYR A 154 13.22 -10.58 -3.55
N PRO A 155 12.50 -11.39 -4.28
CA PRO A 155 11.05 -11.47 -4.36
C PRO A 155 10.44 -12.00 -3.07
N CYS A 156 9.30 -11.44 -2.71
CA CYS A 156 8.47 -11.98 -1.65
C CYS A 156 7.63 -13.09 -2.23
N LEU A 157 7.86 -14.29 -1.77
CA LEU A 157 7.03 -15.42 -2.14
C LEU A 157 5.96 -15.58 -1.08
N ASP A 158 4.75 -15.71 -1.56
CA ASP A 158 3.67 -16.19 -0.74
C ASP A 158 3.79 -17.70 -0.53
N GLU A 159 3.06 -18.16 0.44
CA GLU A 159 2.87 -19.53 0.83
C GLU A 159 2.49 -20.48 -0.33
N TYR A 160 1.60 -20.02 -1.19
CA TYR A 160 1.04 -20.81 -2.27
C TYR A 160 1.71 -20.57 -3.61
N GLU A 161 2.55 -19.56 -3.69
CA GLU A 161 3.12 -19.11 -4.95
C GLU A 161 4.61 -19.38 -5.00
N SER A 162 5.07 -19.93 -6.10
CA SER A 162 6.49 -20.12 -6.37
C SER A 162 7.15 -18.87 -6.97
N THR A 163 6.38 -17.79 -7.11
CA THR A 163 6.79 -16.54 -7.77
C THR A 163 6.44 -15.32 -6.91
N PRO A 164 7.17 -14.21 -7.06
CA PRO A 164 6.92 -12.99 -6.29
C PRO A 164 5.55 -12.40 -6.62
N ILE A 165 4.78 -12.11 -5.59
CA ILE A 165 3.45 -11.48 -5.72
C ILE A 165 3.27 -10.24 -4.86
N ASN A 166 4.21 -9.97 -3.99
CA ASN A 166 4.12 -8.80 -3.12
C ASN A 166 4.25 -7.51 -3.94
N THR A 167 3.33 -6.59 -3.73
CA THR A 167 3.19 -5.38 -4.52
C THR A 167 3.05 -4.17 -3.61
N GLY A 168 3.86 -3.13 -3.89
CA GLY A 168 3.69 -1.82 -3.28
C GLY A 168 2.95 -0.87 -4.22
N ILE A 169 2.38 0.19 -3.65
CA ILE A 169 1.85 1.32 -4.41
C ILE A 169 2.98 2.32 -4.63
N PHE A 170 3.20 2.70 -5.88
CA PHE A 170 4.23 3.65 -6.30
C PHE A 170 3.61 4.83 -7.04
N LYS A 171 4.23 6.00 -6.90
CA LYS A 171 3.90 7.21 -7.64
C LYS A 171 5.10 7.62 -8.50
N LEU A 172 4.92 7.77 -9.79
CA LEU A 172 5.91 8.20 -10.77
C LEU A 172 5.56 9.59 -11.27
N ASP A 173 6.53 10.49 -11.23
CA ASP A 173 6.49 11.75 -11.97
C ASP A 173 7.13 11.55 -13.35
N PRO A 174 6.34 11.49 -14.45
CA PRO A 174 6.90 11.23 -15.77
C PRO A 174 7.79 12.35 -16.30
N ALA A 175 7.67 13.56 -15.75
CA ALA A 175 8.45 14.72 -16.20
C ALA A 175 9.93 14.63 -15.81
N ASN A 176 10.23 13.98 -14.69
CA ASN A 176 11.60 13.89 -14.17
C ASN A 176 12.03 12.47 -13.79
N GLY A 177 11.14 11.48 -13.91
CA GLY A 177 11.41 10.08 -13.58
C GLY A 177 11.50 9.78 -12.08
N THR A 178 11.05 10.70 -11.21
CA THR A 178 11.05 10.46 -9.76
C THR A 178 9.99 9.44 -9.40
N VAL A 179 10.38 8.40 -8.67
CA VAL A 179 9.51 7.35 -8.16
C VAL A 179 9.45 7.43 -6.65
N THR A 180 8.24 7.48 -6.09
CA THR A 180 7.99 7.48 -4.64
C THR A 180 7.20 6.22 -4.29
N HIS A 181 7.58 5.51 -3.24
CA HIS A 181 6.84 4.37 -2.70
C HIS A 181 5.82 4.87 -1.68
N LEU A 182 4.55 4.55 -1.86
CA LEU A 182 3.43 5.05 -1.05
C LEU A 182 2.96 4.05 0.00
N SER A 183 3.14 2.74 -0.21
CA SER A 183 2.71 1.72 0.73
C SER A 183 3.77 0.65 0.97
N HIS A 184 3.87 0.18 2.19
CA HIS A 184 4.83 -0.82 2.64
C HIS A 184 4.13 -2.07 3.16
N SER A 185 3.00 -2.43 2.54
CA SER A 185 2.21 -3.60 2.90
C SER A 185 3.04 -4.89 2.79
N PRO A 186 2.99 -5.78 3.77
CA PRO A 186 3.72 -7.03 3.71
C PRO A 186 3.25 -7.99 2.61
N SER A 187 1.96 -7.97 2.28
CA SER A 187 1.36 -8.92 1.34
C SER A 187 0.95 -8.32 0.00
N GLY A 188 0.68 -7.04 -0.07
CA GLY A 188 0.47 -6.31 -1.32
C GLY A 188 -0.88 -5.63 -1.47
N ASP A 189 -0.91 -4.67 -2.39
CA ASP A 189 -2.06 -3.88 -2.77
C ASP A 189 -2.38 -4.11 -4.25
N PHE A 190 -3.66 -4.26 -4.58
CA PHE A 190 -4.13 -4.61 -5.92
C PHE A 190 -5.27 -3.70 -6.38
N ASP A 191 -5.55 -3.66 -7.69
CA ASP A 191 -6.73 -3.01 -8.28
C ASP A 191 -6.94 -1.56 -7.84
N LEU A 192 -5.96 -0.71 -8.10
CA LEU A 192 -5.98 0.68 -7.69
C LEU A 192 -7.13 1.47 -8.32
N PHE A 193 -7.69 2.36 -7.53
CA PHE A 193 -8.69 3.32 -7.97
C PHE A 193 -8.53 4.66 -7.21
N LEU A 194 -8.55 5.79 -7.93
CA LEU A 194 -8.57 7.12 -7.31
C LEU A 194 -10.00 7.62 -7.23
N ALA A 195 -10.53 7.73 -6.01
CA ALA A 195 -11.86 8.26 -5.75
C ALA A 195 -11.92 9.78 -5.95
N THR A 196 -13.11 10.31 -6.21
CA THR A 196 -13.30 11.76 -6.45
C THR A 196 -12.92 12.62 -5.25
N ASP A 197 -12.94 12.06 -4.04
CA ASP A 197 -12.52 12.70 -2.80
C ASP A 197 -11.00 12.65 -2.55
N GLY A 198 -10.24 12.04 -3.46
CA GLY A 198 -8.77 11.99 -3.45
C GLY A 198 -8.16 10.80 -2.73
N ARG A 199 -8.96 9.84 -2.25
CA ARG A 199 -8.45 8.59 -1.70
C ARG A 199 -8.01 7.65 -2.82
N ILE A 200 -6.80 7.13 -2.73
CA ILE A 200 -6.40 5.96 -3.50
C ILE A 200 -6.95 4.76 -2.77
N LEU A 201 -7.82 4.01 -3.41
CA LEU A 201 -8.40 2.78 -2.91
C LEU A 201 -7.71 1.59 -3.55
N SER A 202 -7.45 0.56 -2.76
CA SER A 202 -6.86 -0.70 -3.21
C SER A 202 -7.56 -1.88 -2.56
N THR A 203 -7.53 -3.02 -3.21
CA THR A 203 -7.73 -4.30 -2.53
C THR A 203 -6.38 -4.67 -1.92
N ARG A 204 -6.28 -4.64 -0.60
CA ARG A 204 -5.09 -5.10 0.09
C ARG A 204 -5.27 -6.53 0.55
N TRP A 205 -4.28 -7.35 0.27
CA TRP A 205 -4.18 -8.69 0.80
C TRP A 205 -3.51 -8.65 2.18
N GLU A 206 -4.24 -9.06 3.20
CA GLU A 206 -3.74 -9.29 4.53
C GLU A 206 -3.58 -10.79 4.76
N HIS A 207 -2.35 -11.23 4.83
CA HIS A 207 -2.02 -12.60 5.18
C HIS A 207 -1.89 -12.69 6.70
N LEU A 208 -2.94 -13.12 7.37
CA LEU A 208 -3.03 -13.19 8.83
C LEU A 208 -2.72 -14.57 9.39
N LYS A 209 -2.43 -15.53 8.52
CA LYS A 209 -2.09 -16.89 8.89
C LYS A 209 -0.61 -17.14 8.68
N ARG A 210 -0.04 -17.92 9.57
CA ARG A 210 1.27 -18.48 9.35
C ARG A 210 1.27 -19.36 8.11
N ASP A 211 2.25 -19.16 7.26
CA ASP A 211 2.50 -19.89 6.05
C ASP A 211 2.61 -21.41 6.34
N GLN A 212 1.78 -22.24 5.69
CA GLN A 212 1.78 -23.69 5.84
C GLN A 212 3.13 -24.32 5.51
N GLN A 213 3.83 -23.78 4.54
CA GLN A 213 5.17 -24.24 4.20
C GLN A 213 6.15 -23.91 5.32
N ALA A 214 5.94 -22.91 6.13
CA ALA A 214 6.71 -22.68 7.33
C ALA A 214 6.42 -23.71 8.43
N ASP A 215 5.25 -24.32 8.42
CA ASP A 215 4.92 -25.43 9.30
C ASP A 215 5.69 -26.71 8.91
N GLU A 216 5.87 -26.96 7.63
CA GLU A 216 6.63 -28.12 7.15
C GLU A 216 8.06 -28.18 7.70
N THR A 217 8.67 -27.05 8.05
CA THR A 217 10.00 -27.04 8.69
C THR A 217 10.00 -27.49 10.12
N ARG A 218 8.93 -27.20 10.83
CA ARG A 218 8.80 -27.67 12.21
C ARG A 218 8.73 -29.19 12.28
N PHE A 219 8.24 -29.80 11.22
CA PHE A 219 8.01 -31.23 11.14
C PHE A 219 9.16 -32.06 10.57
N GLY A 220 10.33 -31.47 10.35
CA GLY A 220 11.53 -32.28 10.18
C GLY A 220 12.30 -32.19 8.88
N SER A 221 12.10 -31.19 8.03
CA SER A 221 13.05 -30.95 6.94
C SER A 221 14.20 -30.05 7.40
N ASN A 222 15.41 -30.50 7.19
CA ASN A 222 16.65 -29.79 7.60
C ASN A 222 17.05 -28.64 6.67
N ASP A 223 16.18 -28.21 5.76
CA ASP A 223 16.53 -27.33 4.64
C ASP A 223 16.27 -25.86 4.90
N TYR A 224 16.11 -25.48 6.15
CA TYR A 224 15.73 -24.15 6.55
C TYR A 224 16.82 -23.35 7.20
N GLU A 225 17.15 -22.23 6.62
CA GLU A 225 17.78 -21.11 7.31
C GLU A 225 16.78 -19.97 7.50
N ILE A 226 16.16 -19.86 8.66
CA ILE A 226 15.36 -18.68 9.01
C ILE A 226 16.32 -17.57 9.43
N LYS A 227 16.34 -16.49 8.66
CA LYS A 227 17.12 -15.29 8.97
C LYS A 227 16.16 -14.12 9.14
N THR A 228 16.16 -13.53 10.32
CA THR A 228 15.49 -12.27 10.62
C THR A 228 16.48 -11.13 10.41
N PHE A 229 16.05 -10.05 9.77
CA PHE A 229 16.92 -8.95 9.41
C PHE A 229 16.52 -7.67 10.16
N GLU A 230 17.51 -6.91 10.63
CA GLU A 230 17.31 -5.65 11.37
C GLU A 230 16.67 -4.54 10.54
N SER A 231 16.76 -4.59 9.23
CA SER A 231 16.21 -3.63 8.30
C SER A 231 16.00 -4.20 6.93
N GLU A 232 15.41 -3.42 6.05
CA GLU A 232 15.24 -3.77 4.64
C GLU A 232 16.47 -3.41 3.77
N LEU A 233 17.53 -2.82 4.31
CA LEU A 233 18.71 -2.43 3.54
C LEU A 233 19.49 -3.66 3.02
N ALA A 234 20.11 -3.53 1.85
CA ALA A 234 20.94 -4.58 1.28
C ALA A 234 22.10 -5.01 2.20
N SER A 235 22.54 -4.09 3.06
CA SER A 235 23.56 -4.33 4.08
C SER A 235 23.02 -4.85 5.41
N ALA A 236 21.70 -5.11 5.50
CA ALA A 236 21.07 -5.58 6.73
C ALA A 236 21.72 -6.87 7.25
N LYS A 237 21.91 -6.90 8.55
CA LYS A 237 22.47 -8.07 9.24
C LYS A 237 21.34 -8.90 9.84
N PRO A 238 21.52 -10.23 9.94
CA PRO A 238 20.62 -11.05 10.72
C PRO A 238 20.59 -10.59 12.17
N ILE A 239 19.38 -10.49 12.75
CA ILE A 239 19.18 -10.20 14.16
C ILE A 239 18.89 -11.48 14.94
N VAL A 240 19.08 -11.39 16.25
CA VAL A 240 18.71 -12.47 17.17
C VAL A 240 17.18 -12.59 17.19
N ALA A 241 16.69 -13.82 17.21
CA ALA A 241 15.26 -14.08 17.32
C ALA A 241 14.64 -13.33 18.54
N PRO A 242 13.43 -12.76 18.37
CA PRO A 242 12.77 -12.05 19.46
C PRO A 242 12.60 -12.95 20.69
N GLN A 243 12.51 -12.32 21.83
CA GLN A 243 12.35 -13.02 23.11
C GLN A 243 10.93 -12.86 23.66
N THR A 244 10.46 -13.88 24.34
CA THR A 244 9.23 -13.82 25.14
C THR A 244 9.41 -12.88 26.33
N LYS A 245 8.30 -12.52 27.01
CA LYS A 245 8.34 -11.74 28.25
C LYS A 245 9.26 -12.34 29.32
N ASP A 246 9.51 -13.65 29.27
CA ASP A 246 10.35 -14.38 30.23
C ASP A 246 11.83 -14.43 29.79
N GLY A 247 12.20 -13.68 28.74
CA GLY A 247 13.56 -13.66 28.20
C GLY A 247 13.95 -14.89 27.41
N LYS A 248 12.98 -15.78 27.12
CA LYS A 248 13.23 -16.95 26.28
C LYS A 248 13.10 -16.58 24.80
N PRO A 249 13.89 -17.16 23.93
CA PRO A 249 13.67 -16.98 22.49
C PRO A 249 12.26 -17.37 22.10
N PHE A 250 11.63 -16.61 21.22
CA PHE A 250 10.43 -17.05 20.51
C PHE A 250 10.84 -18.16 19.53
N ALA A 251 11.11 -19.32 20.07
CA ALA A 251 11.57 -20.46 19.29
C ALA A 251 11.00 -21.75 19.87
N ASP A 252 10.75 -22.71 18.99
CA ASP A 252 10.38 -24.08 19.40
C ASP A 252 11.56 -24.81 20.07
N SER A 253 11.34 -26.04 20.51
CA SER A 253 12.39 -26.87 21.14
C SER A 253 13.61 -27.14 20.24
N ARG A 254 13.53 -26.86 18.94
CA ARG A 254 14.60 -26.99 17.94
C ARG A 254 15.30 -25.67 17.66
N GLY A 255 14.88 -24.58 18.30
CA GLY A 255 15.42 -23.24 18.08
C GLY A 255 14.83 -22.53 16.86
N VAL A 256 13.74 -23.03 16.28
CA VAL A 256 13.03 -22.36 15.19
C VAL A 256 12.19 -21.24 15.79
N PRO A 257 12.35 -19.98 15.35
CA PRO A 257 11.60 -18.86 15.91
C PRO A 257 10.08 -19.04 15.72
N TYR A 258 9.33 -18.82 16.80
CA TYR A 258 7.89 -18.67 16.71
C TYR A 258 7.53 -17.35 16.07
N GLU A 259 6.39 -17.31 15.44
CA GLU A 259 5.77 -16.07 15.04
C GLU A 259 5.00 -15.44 16.18
N VAL A 260 5.18 -14.14 16.27
CA VAL A 260 4.37 -13.28 17.10
C VAL A 260 3.18 -12.81 16.25
N PHE A 261 2.08 -12.43 16.90
CA PHE A 261 1.00 -11.82 16.16
C PHE A 261 1.52 -10.66 15.25
N PRO A 262 0.79 -10.23 14.19
CA PRO A 262 -0.58 -10.63 13.92
C PRO A 262 -0.74 -12.05 13.36
N GLU A 263 0.32 -12.68 12.92
CA GLU A 263 0.26 -14.02 12.39
C GLU A 263 0.09 -15.06 13.50
N ALA A 264 -0.93 -15.89 13.39
CA ALA A 264 -1.15 -16.99 14.30
C ALA A 264 -0.49 -18.28 13.78
N LEU A 265 -0.17 -19.18 14.70
CA LEU A 265 0.29 -20.52 14.36
C LEU A 265 -0.84 -21.33 13.71
N SER A 266 -0.51 -22.23 12.77
CA SER A 266 -1.50 -23.10 12.16
C SER A 266 -2.12 -24.08 13.19
N ALA A 267 -3.28 -24.63 12.84
CA ALA A 267 -3.95 -25.62 13.68
C ALA A 267 -3.12 -26.89 13.92
N GLU A 268 -2.27 -27.21 12.95
CA GLU A 268 -1.46 -28.43 12.94
C GLU A 268 -0.13 -28.28 13.70
N ASP A 269 0.19 -27.08 14.16
CA ASP A 269 1.43 -26.89 14.92
C ASP A 269 1.34 -27.52 16.32
N PRO A 270 2.10 -28.57 16.61
CA PRO A 270 2.04 -29.25 17.90
C PRO A 270 2.57 -28.43 19.07
N THR A 271 3.26 -27.31 18.77
CA THR A 271 3.77 -26.39 19.78
C THR A 271 2.82 -25.26 20.09
N ARG A 272 1.70 -25.15 19.35
CA ARG A 272 0.68 -24.15 19.54
C ARG A 272 -0.01 -24.32 20.90
N ASP A 273 -0.19 -23.24 21.63
CA ASP A 273 -1.12 -23.23 22.75
C ASP A 273 -2.54 -23.52 22.20
N PRO A 274 -3.22 -24.57 22.67
CA PRO A 274 -4.58 -24.86 22.24
C PRO A 274 -5.57 -23.72 22.51
N ASN A 275 -5.19 -22.76 23.36
CA ASN A 275 -5.96 -21.57 23.63
C ASN A 275 -5.56 -20.39 22.71
N GLU A 276 -4.56 -20.55 21.84
CA GLU A 276 -4.17 -19.51 20.91
C GLU A 276 -5.18 -19.41 19.78
N PRO A 277 -5.70 -18.21 19.46
CA PRO A 277 -6.63 -18.02 18.38
C PRO A 277 -5.99 -18.41 17.05
N LEU A 278 -6.79 -19.08 16.20
CA LEU A 278 -6.42 -19.36 14.82
C LEU A 278 -6.91 -18.25 13.89
N HIS A 279 -6.06 -17.84 12.99
CA HIS A 279 -6.48 -17.13 11.79
C HIS A 279 -6.45 -18.12 10.63
N ASP A 280 -7.63 -18.41 10.08
CA ASP A 280 -7.78 -19.45 9.08
C ASP A 280 -7.83 -18.95 7.65
N PHE A 281 -7.52 -17.66 7.41
CA PHE A 281 -7.80 -17.05 6.11
C PHE A 281 -6.89 -15.89 5.79
N ASN A 282 -6.80 -15.63 4.51
CA ASN A 282 -6.34 -14.38 3.96
C ASN A 282 -7.52 -13.40 3.87
N GLU A 283 -7.31 -12.17 4.23
CA GLU A 283 -8.29 -11.10 4.08
C GLU A 283 -7.95 -10.24 2.86
N PHE A 284 -8.95 -10.00 2.02
CA PHE A 284 -8.86 -9.05 0.92
C PHE A 284 -9.80 -7.89 1.18
N LEU A 285 -9.27 -6.87 1.83
CA LEU A 285 -10.03 -5.71 2.28
C LEU A 285 -9.74 -4.48 1.42
N ILE A 286 -10.66 -3.53 1.46
CA ILE A 286 -10.44 -2.23 0.85
C ILE A 286 -9.63 -1.37 1.82
N TRP A 287 -8.50 -0.90 1.31
CA TRP A 287 -7.64 0.05 1.99
C TRP A 287 -7.62 1.37 1.27
N GLU A 288 -7.36 2.43 2.01
CA GLU A 288 -7.21 3.78 1.51
C GLU A 288 -5.85 4.34 1.86
N VAL A 289 -5.31 5.17 0.97
CA VAL A 289 -4.10 5.95 1.18
C VAL A 289 -4.19 7.25 0.39
N SER A 290 -3.53 8.31 0.86
CA SER A 290 -3.43 9.55 0.10
C SER A 290 -2.36 9.45 -1.00
N GLU A 291 -2.38 10.39 -1.95
CA GLU A 291 -1.35 10.50 -2.99
C GLU A 291 0.04 10.85 -2.46
N GLU A 292 0.17 11.23 -1.21
CA GLU A 292 1.44 11.47 -0.51
C GLU A 292 1.89 10.26 0.35
N GLY A 293 1.11 9.17 0.35
CA GLY A 293 1.38 7.95 1.13
C GLY A 293 0.91 8.01 2.58
N GLU A 294 0.30 9.13 3.01
CA GLU A 294 -0.23 9.28 4.36
C GLU A 294 -1.63 8.65 4.50
N GLY A 295 -1.98 8.26 5.72
CA GLY A 295 -3.32 7.76 6.04
C GLY A 295 -3.59 6.35 5.53
N HIS A 296 -2.57 5.51 5.33
CA HIS A 296 -2.77 4.13 4.89
C HIS A 296 -3.48 3.30 5.95
N GLN A 297 -4.75 2.96 5.70
CA GLN A 297 -5.65 2.26 6.63
C GLN A 297 -6.78 1.57 5.89
N THR A 298 -7.56 0.75 6.60
CA THR A 298 -8.82 0.19 6.05
C THR A 298 -9.80 1.32 5.75
N MET A 299 -10.48 1.25 4.63
CA MET A 299 -11.45 2.25 4.21
C MET A 299 -12.57 2.39 5.25
N ASN A 300 -12.53 3.42 6.09
CA ASN A 300 -13.48 3.68 7.17
C ASN A 300 -13.80 2.43 8.02
N HIS A 301 -12.82 1.57 8.24
CA HIS A 301 -12.98 0.27 8.92
C HIS A 301 -13.96 -0.69 8.22
N ALA A 302 -14.31 -0.45 6.96
CA ALA A 302 -15.18 -1.32 6.20
C ALA A 302 -14.56 -2.73 6.09
N GLY A 303 -15.31 -3.74 6.51
CA GLY A 303 -14.85 -5.12 6.55
C GLY A 303 -14.07 -5.51 7.80
N ARG A 304 -13.38 -4.59 8.42
CA ARG A 304 -12.52 -4.86 9.57
C ARG A 304 -13.26 -5.40 10.79
N HIS A 305 -14.48 -4.92 11.01
CA HIS A 305 -15.33 -5.33 12.13
C HIS A 305 -16.29 -6.45 11.78
N GLU A 306 -16.45 -6.75 10.53
CA GLU A 306 -17.36 -7.75 10.00
C GLU A 306 -16.69 -9.09 9.76
N PHE A 307 -15.39 -9.13 9.57
CA PHE A 307 -14.67 -10.38 9.52
C PHE A 307 -14.59 -10.98 10.93
N GLY A 308 -15.31 -12.09 11.13
CA GLY A 308 -15.32 -12.84 12.36
C GLY A 308 -13.93 -13.41 12.66
N GLY A 309 -13.01 -12.56 13.04
CA GLY A 309 -11.67 -12.92 13.46
C GLY A 309 -11.59 -13.12 14.97
N LEU A 310 -10.63 -13.84 15.39
CA LEU A 310 -10.28 -14.15 16.75
C LEU A 310 -9.57 -12.94 17.37
N TYR A 311 -10.32 -12.05 18.02
CA TYR A 311 -9.79 -10.77 18.48
C TYR A 311 -9.18 -10.81 19.88
N LEU A 312 -9.56 -11.79 20.71
CA LEU A 312 -9.00 -11.88 22.05
C LEU A 312 -7.53 -12.30 22.04
N ALA A 313 -6.72 -11.66 22.86
CA ALA A 313 -5.40 -12.16 23.16
C ALA A 313 -5.50 -13.58 23.76
N ALA A 314 -4.55 -14.47 23.45
CA ALA A 314 -4.56 -15.85 23.94
C ALA A 314 -4.74 -15.93 25.47
N SER A 315 -4.10 -15.03 26.22
CA SER A 315 -4.24 -14.92 27.67
C SER A 315 -5.64 -14.52 28.16
N LYS A 316 -6.52 -14.11 27.27
CA LYS A 316 -7.91 -13.68 27.57
C LYS A 316 -8.96 -14.67 27.04
N LYS A 317 -8.59 -15.68 26.30
CA LYS A 317 -9.52 -16.60 25.65
C LYS A 317 -10.45 -17.31 26.65
N ASN A 318 -9.95 -17.63 27.83
CA ASN A 318 -10.70 -18.30 28.89
C ASN A 318 -11.23 -17.33 29.97
N ASP A 319 -11.21 -16.01 29.70
CA ASP A 319 -11.75 -15.04 30.66
C ASP A 319 -13.28 -15.06 30.61
N PRO A 320 -13.98 -15.41 31.72
CA PRO A 320 -15.43 -15.54 31.72
C PRO A 320 -16.17 -14.21 31.48
N ASN A 321 -15.49 -13.07 31.55
CA ASN A 321 -16.08 -11.76 31.29
C ASN A 321 -16.02 -11.35 29.81
N LEU A 322 -15.33 -12.13 28.99
CA LEU A 322 -15.14 -11.85 27.56
C LEU A 322 -15.74 -12.99 26.75
N SER A 323 -16.16 -12.67 25.54
CA SER A 323 -16.77 -13.64 24.65
C SER A 323 -16.29 -13.40 23.21
N GLU A 324 -15.68 -14.40 22.63
CA GLU A 324 -15.47 -14.47 21.19
C GLU A 324 -16.68 -15.15 20.54
N ASN A 325 -17.83 -14.54 20.62
CA ASN A 325 -19.02 -15.14 20.07
C ASN A 325 -19.19 -14.78 18.58
N PHE A 326 -18.60 -15.59 17.71
CA PHE A 326 -18.69 -15.45 16.25
C PHE A 326 -20.09 -15.69 15.71
N SER A 327 -20.92 -16.45 16.41
CA SER A 327 -22.26 -16.77 15.93
C SER A 327 -23.21 -15.58 15.90
N THR A 328 -22.92 -14.53 16.66
CA THR A 328 -23.70 -13.27 16.64
C THR A 328 -23.12 -12.22 15.70
N ILE A 329 -21.85 -12.33 15.34
CA ILE A 329 -21.18 -11.51 14.33
C ILE A 329 -21.50 -12.02 12.93
N THR A 330 -22.14 -13.16 12.79
CA THR A 330 -22.50 -13.85 11.55
C THR A 330 -23.43 -13.09 10.60
N LYS A 331 -23.89 -11.93 10.99
CA LYS A 331 -24.45 -10.97 10.04
C LYS A 331 -23.36 -9.99 9.66
N ASN A 332 -22.32 -10.54 9.08
CA ASN A 332 -21.40 -9.78 8.26
C ASN A 332 -22.24 -8.85 7.39
N LYS A 333 -22.06 -7.57 7.54
CA LYS A 333 -22.68 -6.55 6.68
C LYS A 333 -22.29 -6.76 5.22
N TYR A 334 -21.28 -7.55 4.99
CA TYR A 334 -20.82 -7.91 3.67
C TYR A 334 -21.60 -9.02 3.03
N HIS A 335 -22.40 -9.83 3.53
CA HIS A 335 -23.14 -10.86 2.76
C HIS A 335 -23.89 -11.89 3.61
N GLY A 336 -24.11 -11.60 4.87
CA GLY A 336 -24.95 -12.45 5.72
C GLY A 336 -24.36 -13.80 6.14
N THR A 337 -23.25 -14.22 5.54
CA THR A 337 -22.49 -15.40 5.91
C THR A 337 -21.02 -15.13 5.73
N VAL A 338 -20.24 -15.26 6.77
CA VAL A 338 -18.80 -15.21 6.70
C VAL A 338 -18.32 -16.48 6.03
N SER A 339 -17.86 -16.36 4.80
CA SER A 339 -16.89 -17.31 4.28
C SER A 339 -15.52 -16.76 4.62
N SER A 340 -14.72 -17.50 5.34
CA SER A 340 -13.36 -17.13 5.75
C SER A 340 -12.40 -16.83 4.58
N ASP A 341 -12.86 -17.05 3.36
CA ASP A 341 -12.12 -16.98 2.11
C ASP A 341 -12.73 -15.99 1.11
N ALA A 342 -13.28 -14.88 1.58
CA ALA A 342 -13.93 -13.89 0.73
C ALA A 342 -13.22 -12.53 0.76
N GLY A 343 -13.33 -11.80 -0.33
CA GLY A 343 -12.74 -10.47 -0.46
C GLY A 343 -13.49 -9.54 -1.40
N ILE A 344 -13.11 -8.29 -1.35
CA ILE A 344 -13.67 -7.22 -2.19
C ILE A 344 -12.62 -6.83 -3.23
N PHE A 345 -13.02 -6.90 -4.48
CA PHE A 345 -12.15 -6.66 -5.64
C PHE A 345 -12.78 -5.67 -6.61
N GLN A 346 -11.93 -5.05 -7.44
CA GLN A 346 -12.32 -4.27 -8.61
C GLN A 346 -13.29 -3.13 -8.26
N LEU A 347 -13.03 -2.44 -7.16
CA LEU A 347 -13.87 -1.34 -6.69
C LEU A 347 -13.83 -0.17 -7.67
N LYS A 348 -15.01 0.41 -7.99
CA LYS A 348 -15.18 1.61 -8.80
C LYS A 348 -16.22 2.53 -8.19
N GLU A 349 -15.96 3.83 -8.22
CA GLU A 349 -16.92 4.85 -7.79
C GLU A 349 -17.93 5.15 -8.90
N ASP A 350 -19.15 5.49 -8.51
CA ASP A 350 -20.17 5.98 -9.42
C ASP A 350 -19.75 7.34 -10.00
N PRO A 351 -19.53 7.46 -11.32
CA PRO A 351 -18.97 8.68 -11.89
C PRO A 351 -20.02 9.81 -12.05
N ARG A 352 -21.29 9.53 -11.77
CA ARG A 352 -22.38 10.48 -12.01
C ARG A 352 -22.38 11.61 -10.98
N PRO A 353 -22.70 12.85 -11.39
CA PRO A 353 -22.81 13.97 -10.47
C PRO A 353 -23.78 13.66 -9.30
N GLY A 354 -23.33 13.96 -8.07
CA GLY A 354 -24.12 13.73 -6.86
C GLY A 354 -24.08 12.29 -6.32
N GLN A 355 -23.28 11.40 -6.91
CA GLN A 355 -23.09 10.02 -6.46
C GLN A 355 -21.70 9.78 -5.84
N GLN A 356 -20.96 10.85 -5.52
CA GLN A 356 -19.63 10.74 -4.91
C GLN A 356 -19.68 9.92 -3.62
N GLY A 357 -18.69 9.01 -3.48
CA GLY A 357 -18.62 8.09 -2.35
C GLY A 357 -19.57 6.89 -2.45
N LYS A 358 -20.26 6.70 -3.59
CA LYS A 358 -20.98 5.48 -3.91
C LYS A 358 -20.10 4.58 -4.76
N PHE A 359 -19.94 3.33 -4.32
CA PHE A 359 -19.01 2.38 -4.92
C PHE A 359 -19.71 1.10 -5.36
N TYR A 360 -19.17 0.47 -6.39
CA TYR A 360 -19.53 -0.86 -6.88
C TYR A 360 -18.30 -1.74 -6.84
N GLY A 361 -18.45 -2.98 -6.44
CA GLY A 361 -17.34 -3.93 -6.37
C GLY A 361 -17.76 -5.36 -6.69
N THR A 362 -16.77 -6.20 -6.83
CA THR A 362 -16.91 -7.65 -6.96
C THR A 362 -16.58 -8.32 -5.64
N TRP A 363 -17.50 -9.10 -5.10
CA TRP A 363 -17.23 -9.99 -4.00
C TRP A 363 -16.85 -11.37 -4.57
N SER A 364 -15.67 -11.84 -4.24
CA SER A 364 -15.12 -13.09 -4.73
C SER A 364 -14.44 -13.83 -3.59
N ARG A 365 -14.44 -15.15 -3.67
CA ARG A 365 -13.66 -15.99 -2.77
C ARG A 365 -12.19 -15.95 -3.15
N GLU A 366 -11.32 -16.04 -2.16
CA GLU A 366 -9.87 -15.95 -2.26
C GLU A 366 -9.28 -16.91 -3.30
N PHE A 367 -9.58 -18.19 -3.19
CA PHE A 367 -9.00 -19.23 -4.06
C PHE A 367 -9.84 -19.51 -5.32
N LYS A 368 -10.72 -18.60 -5.71
CA LYS A 368 -11.49 -18.79 -6.93
C LYS A 368 -10.78 -18.17 -8.10
N ARG A 369 -10.82 -18.93 -9.19
CA ARG A 369 -10.28 -18.46 -10.46
C ARG A 369 -11.01 -17.19 -10.91
N PHE A 370 -10.27 -16.28 -11.50
CA PHE A 370 -10.77 -15.10 -12.19
C PHE A 370 -11.30 -13.97 -11.31
N ALA A 371 -11.11 -14.00 -10.00
CA ALA A 371 -11.61 -12.96 -9.09
C ALA A 371 -13.04 -12.52 -9.46
N SER A 372 -13.95 -13.48 -9.55
CA SER A 372 -15.32 -13.28 -10.00
C SER A 372 -16.33 -13.83 -9.01
N GLY A 373 -17.50 -13.23 -8.97
CA GLY A 373 -18.55 -13.64 -8.04
C GLY A 373 -19.75 -12.71 -8.13
N ARG A 374 -20.15 -12.11 -7.01
CA ARG A 374 -21.28 -11.19 -6.91
C ARG A 374 -20.88 -9.75 -7.18
N ILE A 375 -21.83 -8.95 -7.65
CA ILE A 375 -21.71 -7.50 -7.69
C ILE A 375 -22.53 -6.92 -6.54
N PHE A 376 -21.96 -5.96 -5.87
CA PHE A 376 -22.58 -5.21 -4.78
C PHE A 376 -22.31 -3.71 -4.90
N GLU A 377 -23.10 -2.92 -4.18
CA GLU A 377 -22.88 -1.50 -3.99
C GLU A 377 -22.90 -1.10 -2.53
N PHE A 378 -22.22 -0.03 -2.21
CA PHE A 378 -22.32 0.66 -0.94
C PHE A 378 -21.98 2.14 -1.07
N THR A 379 -22.40 2.94 -0.10
CA THR A 379 -22.08 4.38 -0.04
C THR A 379 -21.21 4.64 1.17
N MET A 380 -20.00 5.15 0.94
CA MET A 380 -19.02 5.42 1.99
C MET A 380 -18.11 6.60 1.61
N PRO A 381 -18.62 7.83 1.66
CA PRO A 381 -17.78 9.02 1.50
C PRO A 381 -16.78 9.11 2.66
N LYS A 382 -15.72 9.88 2.47
CA LYS A 382 -14.69 10.11 3.51
C LYS A 382 -15.37 10.60 4.82
N GLY A 383 -14.96 10.00 5.94
CA GLY A 383 -15.52 10.33 7.27
C GLY A 383 -16.90 9.74 7.54
N PHE A 384 -17.42 8.86 6.67
CA PHE A 384 -18.68 8.16 6.90
C PHE A 384 -18.57 7.23 8.11
N ASN A 385 -19.63 7.20 8.94
CA ASN A 385 -19.65 6.27 10.07
C ASN A 385 -19.90 4.83 9.59
N PRO A 386 -18.95 3.89 9.79
CA PRO A 386 -19.08 2.51 9.32
C PRO A 386 -20.30 1.77 9.90
N GLN A 387 -20.82 2.20 11.04
CA GLN A 387 -22.07 1.64 11.59
C GLN A 387 -23.28 1.82 10.67
N ASN A 388 -23.25 2.86 9.84
CA ASN A 388 -24.31 3.18 8.90
C ASN A 388 -24.07 2.58 7.52
N LEU A 389 -23.02 1.74 7.37
CA LEU A 389 -22.75 1.07 6.12
C LEU A 389 -23.86 0.07 5.78
N GLU A 390 -24.45 0.26 4.62
CA GLU A 390 -25.36 -0.70 4.02
C GLU A 390 -24.76 -1.22 2.72
N ILE A 391 -24.64 -2.54 2.64
CA ILE A 391 -24.21 -3.22 1.43
C ILE A 391 -25.43 -3.82 0.74
N ILE A 392 -25.60 -3.46 -0.51
CA ILE A 392 -26.72 -3.89 -1.35
C ILE A 392 -26.17 -4.83 -2.41
N ASP A 393 -26.56 -6.09 -2.37
CA ASP A 393 -26.27 -7.05 -3.43
C ASP A 393 -27.04 -6.70 -4.70
N TRP A 394 -26.35 -6.63 -5.81
CA TRP A 394 -26.96 -6.45 -7.15
C TRP A 394 -27.32 -7.77 -7.79
N THR A 395 -26.57 -8.81 -7.49
CA THR A 395 -26.75 -10.14 -8.06
C THR A 395 -27.24 -11.13 -7.02
N HIS A 396 -27.81 -12.24 -7.47
CA HIS A 396 -28.39 -13.24 -6.57
C HIS A 396 -27.31 -13.91 -5.68
N PRO A 397 -27.58 -14.11 -4.38
CA PRO A 397 -26.62 -14.73 -3.45
C PRO A 397 -26.22 -16.17 -3.80
N ASP A 398 -27.04 -16.91 -4.55
CA ASP A 398 -26.73 -18.27 -4.99
C ASP A 398 -25.55 -18.37 -5.97
N ILE A 399 -25.04 -17.23 -6.44
CA ILE A 399 -23.86 -17.18 -7.32
C ILE A 399 -22.65 -17.85 -6.68
N ASP A 400 -22.57 -17.88 -5.37
CA ASP A 400 -21.45 -18.47 -4.62
C ASP A 400 -21.55 -19.98 -4.46
N ASN A 401 -22.65 -20.58 -4.81
CA ASN A 401 -22.85 -22.02 -4.70
C ASN A 401 -22.23 -22.76 -5.88
N SER A 402 -21.64 -23.92 -5.62
CA SER A 402 -21.05 -24.80 -6.63
C SER A 402 -22.05 -25.29 -7.70
N SER A 403 -23.35 -25.26 -7.37
CA SER A 403 -24.44 -25.60 -8.27
C SER A 403 -25.10 -24.37 -8.92
N ASN A 404 -24.46 -23.23 -8.88
CA ASN A 404 -25.04 -22.00 -9.41
C ASN A 404 -25.22 -22.07 -10.94
N SER A 405 -26.42 -21.81 -11.39
CA SER A 405 -26.78 -21.70 -12.80
C SER A 405 -26.81 -20.27 -13.34
N LYS A 406 -26.47 -19.27 -12.52
CA LYS A 406 -26.65 -17.85 -12.82
C LYS A 406 -25.38 -17.16 -13.35
N GLY A 407 -24.27 -17.89 -13.40
CA GLY A 407 -22.99 -17.39 -13.92
C GLY A 407 -22.22 -16.55 -12.91
N HIS A 408 -21.14 -15.93 -13.39
CA HIS A 408 -20.19 -15.16 -12.60
C HIS A 408 -20.00 -13.76 -13.17
N PHE A 409 -19.80 -12.80 -12.29
CA PHE A 409 -19.64 -11.38 -12.60
C PHE A 409 -18.29 -10.86 -12.11
N ARG A 410 -17.73 -9.90 -12.84
CA ARG A 410 -16.57 -9.13 -12.42
C ARG A 410 -16.53 -7.76 -13.09
N ASN A 411 -15.63 -6.88 -12.65
CA ASN A 411 -15.37 -5.56 -13.22
C ASN A 411 -16.66 -4.71 -13.39
N PRO A 412 -17.40 -4.43 -12.33
CA PRO A 412 -18.58 -3.56 -12.44
C PRO A 412 -18.14 -2.13 -12.79
N VAL A 413 -18.82 -1.51 -13.74
CA VAL A 413 -18.62 -0.12 -14.12
C VAL A 413 -19.95 0.55 -14.35
N MET A 414 -20.28 1.55 -13.56
CA MET A 414 -21.40 2.44 -13.80
C MET A 414 -21.00 3.48 -14.85
N LEU A 415 -21.77 3.59 -15.92
CA LEU A 415 -21.54 4.60 -16.94
C LEU A 415 -22.21 5.93 -16.55
N MET A 416 -21.74 7.03 -17.15
CA MET A 416 -22.31 8.36 -16.95
C MET A 416 -23.82 8.44 -17.26
N ASN A 417 -24.31 7.58 -18.13
CA ASN A 417 -25.74 7.50 -18.47
C ASN A 417 -26.57 6.63 -17.51
N GLY A 418 -25.96 6.07 -16.46
CA GLY A 418 -26.62 5.22 -15.48
C GLY A 418 -26.76 3.75 -15.86
N THR A 419 -26.12 3.31 -16.94
CA THR A 419 -26.06 1.89 -17.30
C THR A 419 -24.91 1.21 -16.57
N MET A 420 -25.18 0.11 -15.86
CA MET A 420 -24.13 -0.74 -15.29
C MET A 420 -23.65 -1.72 -16.36
N LEU A 421 -22.35 -1.76 -16.58
CA LEU A 421 -21.66 -2.80 -17.35
C LEU A 421 -20.88 -3.71 -16.43
N VAL A 422 -20.78 -4.98 -16.82
CA VAL A 422 -20.01 -6.02 -16.12
C VAL A 422 -19.35 -6.95 -17.12
N SER A 423 -18.28 -7.60 -16.72
CA SER A 423 -17.77 -8.79 -17.40
C SER A 423 -18.51 -10.00 -16.85
N TYR A 424 -19.22 -10.73 -17.68
CA TYR A 424 -20.10 -11.83 -17.29
C TYR A 424 -19.77 -13.13 -18.00
N ALA A 425 -19.70 -14.22 -17.23
CA ALA A 425 -19.55 -15.58 -17.74
C ALA A 425 -20.74 -16.46 -17.29
N THR A 426 -21.28 -17.25 -18.22
CA THR A 426 -22.44 -18.13 -17.94
C THR A 426 -22.10 -19.42 -17.23
N GLN A 427 -20.81 -19.79 -17.18
CA GLN A 427 -20.36 -21.03 -16.56
C GLN A 427 -20.57 -20.95 -15.05
N SER A 428 -21.07 -22.03 -14.48
CA SER A 428 -21.50 -22.07 -13.08
C SER A 428 -20.56 -22.81 -12.13
N ASP A 429 -19.56 -23.52 -12.67
CA ASP A 429 -18.67 -24.34 -11.87
C ASP A 429 -17.39 -23.58 -11.50
N LEU A 430 -17.40 -23.01 -10.30
CA LEU A 430 -16.27 -22.28 -9.71
C LEU A 430 -15.08 -23.17 -9.34
N PHE A 431 -15.29 -24.47 -9.23
CA PHE A 431 -14.32 -25.37 -8.61
C PHE A 431 -13.62 -26.29 -9.59
N SER A 432 -14.14 -26.42 -10.82
CA SER A 432 -13.54 -27.32 -11.79
C SER A 432 -12.35 -26.68 -12.50
N PRO A 433 -11.14 -27.23 -12.35
CA PRO A 433 -9.97 -26.73 -13.09
C PRO A 433 -10.08 -26.93 -14.61
N SER A 434 -11.05 -27.72 -15.06
CA SER A 434 -11.32 -27.98 -16.47
C SER A 434 -12.34 -27.03 -17.10
N THR A 435 -13.03 -26.22 -16.31
CA THR A 435 -14.04 -25.28 -16.84
C THR A 435 -13.38 -24.07 -17.46
N THR A 436 -13.63 -23.84 -18.73
CA THR A 436 -13.18 -22.66 -19.46
C THR A 436 -14.23 -21.56 -19.33
N TYR A 437 -13.88 -20.46 -18.69
CA TYR A 437 -14.73 -19.27 -18.57
C TYR A 437 -14.55 -18.38 -19.77
N HIS A 438 -15.67 -17.79 -20.24
CA HIS A 438 -15.67 -16.77 -21.28
C HIS A 438 -16.43 -15.55 -20.77
N PHE A 439 -15.67 -14.61 -20.25
CA PHE A 439 -16.21 -13.33 -19.82
C PHE A 439 -16.49 -12.45 -21.03
N GLN A 440 -17.70 -11.96 -21.14
CA GLN A 440 -18.12 -10.98 -22.14
C GLN A 440 -18.75 -9.77 -21.44
N ILE A 441 -18.57 -8.60 -22.04
CA ILE A 441 -19.21 -7.40 -21.52
C ILE A 441 -20.73 -7.49 -21.71
N ALA A 442 -21.46 -7.32 -20.61
CA ALA A 442 -22.91 -7.33 -20.59
C ALA A 442 -23.47 -6.13 -19.84
N LYS A 443 -24.68 -5.73 -20.19
CA LYS A 443 -25.48 -4.79 -19.40
C LYS A 443 -26.13 -5.50 -18.25
N MET A 444 -26.30 -4.80 -17.14
CA MET A 444 -27.09 -5.27 -16.02
C MET A 444 -28.50 -4.72 -16.12
N GLU A 445 -29.49 -5.60 -16.01
CA GLU A 445 -30.90 -5.25 -16.00
C GLU A 445 -31.57 -5.70 -14.70
N LYS A 446 -32.39 -4.82 -14.17
CA LYS A 446 -33.19 -5.09 -13.00
C LYS A 446 -34.28 -6.11 -13.31
N VAL A 447 -34.31 -7.22 -12.56
CA VAL A 447 -35.30 -8.30 -12.76
C VAL A 447 -36.48 -8.15 -11.81
N SER A 448 -36.18 -7.84 -10.54
CA SER A 448 -37.20 -7.70 -9.49
C SER A 448 -36.78 -6.63 -8.49
N SER A 449 -37.74 -6.00 -7.86
CA SER A 449 -37.52 -5.16 -6.70
C SER A 449 -38.51 -5.52 -5.61
N THR A 450 -38.00 -6.10 -4.53
CA THR A 450 -38.69 -6.07 -3.25
C THR A 450 -37.99 -5.03 -2.36
N PRO A 451 -38.65 -4.53 -1.32
CA PRO A 451 -38.01 -3.56 -0.41
C PRO A 451 -36.69 -4.05 0.21
N SER A 452 -36.44 -5.35 0.19
CA SER A 452 -35.27 -6.00 0.78
C SER A 452 -34.29 -6.62 -0.21
N ASN A 453 -34.61 -6.66 -1.52
CA ASN A 453 -33.72 -7.32 -2.50
C ASN A 453 -33.98 -6.78 -3.92
N THR A 454 -32.99 -6.13 -4.49
CA THR A 454 -33.01 -5.71 -5.90
C THR A 454 -32.10 -6.63 -6.69
N GLU A 455 -32.71 -7.59 -7.39
CA GLU A 455 -31.95 -8.54 -8.21
C GLU A 455 -31.76 -7.99 -9.63
N HIS A 456 -30.52 -8.02 -10.07
CA HIS A 456 -30.13 -7.74 -11.47
C HIS A 456 -29.55 -8.99 -12.10
N LYS A 457 -29.73 -9.12 -13.41
CA LYS A 457 -29.12 -10.17 -14.24
C LYS A 457 -28.33 -9.53 -15.38
N ALA A 458 -27.35 -10.25 -15.90
CA ALA A 458 -26.76 -9.89 -17.16
C ALA A 458 -27.79 -10.05 -18.30
N SER A 459 -27.92 -9.00 -19.11
CA SER A 459 -28.80 -9.01 -20.28
C SER A 459 -27.98 -9.08 -21.59
N ASP A 460 -28.15 -8.12 -22.46
CA ASP A 460 -27.48 -8.08 -23.75
C ASP A 460 -25.95 -8.11 -23.61
N ARG A 461 -25.33 -9.04 -24.32
CA ARG A 461 -23.88 -9.06 -24.51
C ARG A 461 -23.53 -8.09 -25.61
N LEU A 462 -22.65 -7.14 -25.31
CA LEU A 462 -22.38 -6.04 -26.22
C LEU A 462 -21.58 -6.49 -27.46
N THR A 463 -20.85 -7.58 -27.36
CA THR A 463 -20.04 -8.15 -28.44
C THR A 463 -20.71 -9.32 -29.14
N GLY A 464 -22.01 -9.56 -28.90
CA GLY A 464 -22.79 -10.65 -29.50
C GLY A 464 -22.22 -12.05 -29.23
N ALA A 465 -21.64 -12.72 -30.22
CA ALA A 465 -21.05 -14.03 -30.04
C ALA A 465 -19.70 -14.04 -29.30
N GLY A 466 -19.15 -12.85 -29.02
CA GLY A 466 -17.83 -12.66 -28.45
C GLY A 466 -16.72 -12.55 -29.47
N ILE A 467 -15.54 -12.21 -29.02
CA ILE A 467 -14.35 -12.05 -29.83
C ILE A 467 -13.60 -13.37 -29.90
N GLU A 468 -13.42 -13.94 -31.10
CA GLU A 468 -12.66 -15.16 -31.33
C GLU A 468 -11.31 -14.86 -31.96
N ARG A 469 -10.27 -15.56 -31.52
CA ARG A 469 -8.94 -15.54 -32.10
C ARG A 469 -8.34 -16.93 -32.18
N THR A 470 -7.59 -17.20 -33.24
CA THR A 470 -6.72 -18.36 -33.33
C THR A 470 -5.37 -17.99 -32.70
N ILE A 471 -5.03 -18.61 -31.59
CA ILE A 471 -3.77 -18.36 -30.87
C ILE A 471 -2.85 -19.54 -31.10
N LYS A 472 -1.63 -19.28 -31.55
CA LYS A 472 -0.57 -20.28 -31.67
C LYS A 472 0.57 -19.92 -30.76
N TYR A 473 0.99 -20.89 -29.98
CA TYR A 473 2.14 -20.77 -29.11
C TYR A 473 3.26 -21.68 -29.63
N TRP A 474 4.48 -21.24 -29.50
CA TRP A 474 5.72 -21.96 -29.80
C TRP A 474 5.84 -22.50 -31.22
N GLY A 475 6.82 -22.03 -31.95
CA GLY A 475 7.13 -22.43 -33.32
C GLY A 475 7.79 -23.79 -33.46
N ASP A 476 7.71 -24.68 -32.47
CA ASP A 476 8.21 -26.04 -32.59
C ASP A 476 7.28 -26.81 -33.57
N PRO A 477 7.77 -27.16 -34.78
CA PRO A 477 6.95 -27.86 -35.75
C PRO A 477 6.45 -29.22 -35.27
N ALA A 478 7.07 -29.81 -34.25
CA ALA A 478 6.68 -31.09 -33.69
C ALA A 478 5.46 -31.02 -32.75
N GLN A 479 5.17 -29.86 -32.17
CA GLN A 479 4.01 -29.65 -31.27
C GLN A 479 3.58 -28.15 -31.16
N PRO A 480 3.04 -27.54 -32.23
CA PRO A 480 2.42 -26.21 -32.11
C PRO A 480 1.16 -26.35 -31.26
N LEU A 481 1.08 -25.60 -30.17
CA LEU A 481 -0.17 -25.48 -29.45
C LEU A 481 -1.01 -24.42 -30.15
N GLU A 482 -2.02 -24.88 -30.88
CA GLU A 482 -2.98 -24.01 -31.59
C GLU A 482 -4.36 -24.18 -30.96
N ALA A 483 -5.03 -23.09 -30.70
CA ALA A 483 -6.40 -23.11 -30.24
C ALA A 483 -7.20 -21.93 -30.79
N VAL A 484 -8.42 -22.20 -31.22
CA VAL A 484 -9.43 -21.14 -31.43
C VAL A 484 -9.98 -20.80 -30.05
N VAL A 485 -9.74 -19.59 -29.59
CA VAL A 485 -10.09 -19.13 -28.25
C VAL A 485 -11.13 -18.03 -28.33
N LYS A 486 -12.21 -18.16 -27.58
CA LYS A 486 -13.06 -17.03 -27.26
C LYS A 486 -12.35 -16.18 -26.24
N MET A 487 -12.07 -14.93 -26.60
CA MET A 487 -11.34 -14.01 -25.73
C MET A 487 -12.21 -13.58 -24.56
N ASN A 488 -11.62 -13.49 -23.38
CA ASN A 488 -12.26 -12.84 -22.23
C ASN A 488 -12.22 -11.32 -22.42
N GLU A 489 -13.34 -10.65 -22.20
CA GLU A 489 -13.52 -9.21 -22.28
C GLU A 489 -13.63 -8.68 -20.85
N VAL A 490 -12.59 -8.00 -20.39
CA VAL A 490 -12.43 -7.60 -18.97
C VAL A 490 -11.88 -6.17 -18.85
N ASP A 491 -11.78 -5.68 -17.60
CA ASP A 491 -11.25 -4.38 -17.23
C ASP A 491 -11.90 -3.23 -18.01
N ILE A 492 -13.20 -3.09 -17.83
CA ILE A 492 -14.03 -2.10 -18.53
C ILE A 492 -13.72 -0.71 -17.99
N VAL A 493 -13.56 0.28 -18.88
CA VAL A 493 -13.53 1.70 -18.52
C VAL A 493 -14.32 2.50 -19.57
N GLU A 494 -15.01 3.55 -19.14
CA GLU A 494 -15.72 4.48 -20.02
C GLU A 494 -14.78 5.58 -20.50
N VAL A 495 -14.75 5.85 -21.78
CA VAL A 495 -14.03 6.99 -22.36
C VAL A 495 -14.96 8.21 -22.33
N THR A 496 -14.84 8.99 -21.28
CA THR A 496 -15.65 10.19 -21.07
C THR A 496 -14.90 11.19 -20.20
N THR A 497 -15.28 12.44 -20.27
CA THR A 497 -14.79 13.46 -19.34
C THR A 497 -15.44 13.27 -17.97
N ARG A 498 -14.64 13.40 -16.92
CA ARG A 498 -15.10 13.25 -15.54
C ARG A 498 -14.55 14.38 -14.67
N GLN A 499 -15.11 14.56 -13.49
CA GLN A 499 -14.55 15.47 -12.51
C GLN A 499 -13.14 15.02 -12.11
N ARG A 500 -12.16 15.96 -12.13
CA ARG A 500 -10.83 15.70 -11.60
C ARG A 500 -10.94 15.40 -10.09
N PRO A 501 -10.34 14.32 -9.59
CA PRO A 501 -10.34 14.02 -8.18
C PRO A 501 -9.70 15.14 -7.34
N ALA A 502 -10.20 15.32 -6.14
CA ALA A 502 -9.62 16.27 -5.20
C ALA A 502 -8.26 15.75 -4.70
N LYS A 503 -7.36 16.65 -4.36
CA LYS A 503 -6.15 16.28 -3.62
C LYS A 503 -6.44 16.36 -2.13
N ILE A 504 -6.15 15.29 -1.38
CA ILE A 504 -6.23 15.31 0.07
C ILE A 504 -5.04 16.13 0.60
N PRO A 505 -5.27 17.25 1.30
CA PRO A 505 -4.18 17.98 1.90
C PRO A 505 -3.59 17.18 3.06
N VAL A 506 -2.28 17.26 3.22
CA VAL A 506 -1.60 16.83 4.45
C VAL A 506 -2.14 17.68 5.60
N HIS A 507 -2.70 17.02 6.61
CA HIS A 507 -3.42 17.73 7.67
C HIS A 507 -3.10 17.13 9.04
N ILE A 508 -2.90 18.01 10.02
CA ILE A 508 -2.91 17.69 11.45
C ILE A 508 -4.19 18.23 12.06
N GLU A 509 -4.83 17.49 12.93
CA GLU A 509 -6.06 17.93 13.57
C GLU A 509 -5.82 19.10 14.54
N ASP A 510 -6.85 19.95 14.71
CA ASP A 510 -6.73 21.21 15.44
C ASP A 510 -6.24 21.05 16.89
N ILE A 511 -6.59 19.94 17.53
CA ILE A 511 -6.19 19.66 18.92
C ILE A 511 -4.68 19.44 18.99
N GLU A 512 -4.13 18.58 18.17
CA GLU A 512 -2.71 18.29 18.10
C GLU A 512 -1.93 19.52 17.64
N LYS A 513 -2.48 20.29 16.71
CA LYS A 513 -1.90 21.57 16.27
C LYS A 513 -1.82 22.58 17.42
N GLN A 514 -2.84 22.66 18.27
CA GLN A 514 -2.79 23.49 19.47
C GLN A 514 -1.69 23.02 20.44
N VAL A 515 -1.51 21.70 20.62
CA VAL A 515 -0.44 21.17 21.49
C VAL A 515 0.94 21.56 20.91
N LEU A 516 1.15 21.42 19.60
CA LEU A 516 2.40 21.88 18.96
C LEU A 516 2.64 23.36 19.20
N GLN A 517 1.62 24.22 19.06
CA GLN A 517 1.71 25.66 19.30
C GLN A 517 2.03 25.98 20.75
N GLU A 518 1.36 25.34 21.73
CA GLU A 518 1.62 25.52 23.15
C GLU A 518 3.04 25.11 23.55
N GLU A 519 3.53 24.03 22.95
CA GLU A 519 4.90 23.57 23.13
C GLU A 519 5.93 24.29 22.23
N GLN A 520 5.49 25.26 21.42
CA GLN A 520 6.34 26.05 20.52
C GLN A 520 7.12 25.19 19.51
N VAL A 521 6.46 24.17 18.94
CA VAL A 521 7.01 23.31 17.90
C VAL A 521 6.33 23.66 16.57
N ASP A 522 7.13 23.98 15.57
CA ASP A 522 6.63 24.19 14.21
C ASP A 522 6.34 22.85 13.53
N GLU A 523 5.12 22.69 13.00
CA GLU A 523 4.68 21.46 12.35
C GLU A 523 5.57 21.08 11.16
N ASN A 524 5.94 22.04 10.32
CA ASN A 524 6.74 21.76 9.13
C ASN A 524 8.16 21.31 9.50
N GLN A 525 8.74 21.94 10.53
CA GLN A 525 10.05 21.54 11.05
C GLN A 525 10.00 20.13 11.67
N LEU A 526 8.96 19.82 12.42
CA LEU A 526 8.77 18.48 12.97
C LEU A 526 8.63 17.41 11.87
N ARG A 527 7.80 17.70 10.86
CA ARG A 527 7.63 16.80 9.71
C ARG A 527 8.94 16.61 8.94
N LEU A 528 9.71 17.68 8.75
CA LEU A 528 10.99 17.62 8.08
C LEU A 528 11.99 16.78 8.88
N TRP A 529 12.11 17.02 10.19
CA TRP A 529 12.96 16.28 11.10
C TRP A 529 12.64 14.77 11.08
N MET A 530 11.35 14.43 11.05
CA MET A 530 10.91 13.03 10.91
C MET A 530 11.27 12.45 9.54
N LYS A 531 11.08 13.21 8.45
CA LYS A 531 11.44 12.75 7.08
C LYS A 531 12.92 12.42 6.96
N GLU A 532 13.79 13.27 7.48
CA GLU A 532 15.25 13.05 7.46
C GLU A 532 15.67 11.79 8.23
N ARG A 533 14.88 11.39 9.21
CA ARG A 533 15.13 10.22 10.08
C ARG A 533 14.31 9.00 9.71
N ASN A 534 13.54 9.08 8.62
CA ASN A 534 12.59 8.05 8.21
C ASN A 534 11.62 7.66 9.35
N LEU A 535 11.07 8.68 10.01
CA LEU A 535 10.15 8.53 11.14
C LEU A 535 8.78 9.11 10.80
N SER A 536 7.80 8.67 11.58
CA SER A 536 6.44 9.20 11.66
C SER A 536 6.05 9.34 13.12
N LEU A 537 5.00 10.08 13.42
CA LEU A 537 4.46 10.28 14.76
C LEU A 537 3.05 9.72 14.85
N ILE A 538 2.85 8.80 15.79
CA ILE A 538 1.51 8.32 16.17
C ILE A 538 1.06 9.08 17.40
N VAL A 539 -0.19 9.57 17.39
CA VAL A 539 -0.85 10.21 18.52
C VAL A 539 -2.21 9.57 18.73
N VAL A 540 -2.49 9.08 19.94
CA VAL A 540 -3.82 8.61 20.36
C VAL A 540 -4.30 9.52 21.47
N ARG A 541 -5.53 10.07 21.38
CA ARG A 541 -6.07 10.97 22.41
C ARG A 541 -6.50 10.21 23.64
N ASN A 542 -7.21 9.09 23.47
CA ASN A 542 -7.64 8.27 24.59
C ASN A 542 -7.77 6.78 24.22
N ALA A 543 -6.83 5.98 24.64
CA ALA A 543 -6.78 4.55 24.36
C ALA A 543 -7.81 3.71 25.15
N THR A 544 -8.50 4.29 26.14
CA THR A 544 -9.59 3.61 26.85
C THR A 544 -10.91 3.67 26.11
N GLU A 545 -11.07 4.60 25.16
CA GLU A 545 -12.24 4.75 24.30
C GLU A 545 -12.09 3.98 23.00
N ARG A 546 -13.20 3.60 22.41
CA ARG A 546 -13.29 2.88 21.16
C ARG A 546 -14.54 3.27 20.38
N ASP A 547 -14.51 3.07 19.07
CA ASP A 547 -15.67 3.23 18.21
C ASP A 547 -16.81 2.30 18.65
N ALA A 548 -18.04 2.79 18.58
CA ALA A 548 -19.22 2.00 18.90
C ALA A 548 -19.35 0.75 18.01
N ALA A 549 -18.79 0.78 16.78
CA ALA A 549 -18.75 -0.35 15.86
C ALA A 549 -17.63 -1.36 16.16
N ASP A 550 -16.66 -1.01 17.00
CA ASP A 550 -15.56 -1.93 17.29
C ASP A 550 -16.05 -3.19 18.01
N LEU A 551 -15.71 -4.35 17.48
CA LEU A 551 -16.07 -5.66 18.02
C LEU A 551 -14.96 -6.28 18.87
N GLN A 552 -13.78 -5.68 18.91
CA GLN A 552 -12.63 -6.21 19.63
C GLN A 552 -12.76 -5.98 21.15
N GLN A 553 -12.75 -7.04 21.91
CA GLN A 553 -12.80 -7.01 23.38
C GLN A 553 -11.37 -7.01 24.00
N PRO A 554 -11.21 -6.61 25.28
CA PRO A 554 -12.21 -6.09 26.22
C PRO A 554 -12.58 -4.62 25.98
N PHE A 555 -13.77 -4.20 26.44
CA PHE A 555 -14.27 -2.83 26.24
C PHE A 555 -14.13 -1.95 27.48
N ASN A 556 -14.24 -2.52 28.68
CA ASN A 556 -14.06 -1.78 29.92
C ASN A 556 -12.57 -1.62 30.20
N LEU A 557 -12.03 -0.44 29.94
CA LEU A 557 -10.61 -0.15 30.05
C LEU A 557 -10.35 0.98 31.03
N ARG A 558 -9.21 0.89 31.76
CA ARG A 558 -8.78 1.90 32.71
C ARG A 558 -7.27 2.08 32.65
N VAL A 559 -6.81 3.32 32.72
CA VAL A 559 -5.43 3.65 33.06
C VAL A 559 -5.33 3.78 34.58
N PRO A 560 -4.51 3.00 35.29
CA PRO A 560 -4.38 3.09 36.72
C PRO A 560 -3.99 4.51 37.20
N GLY A 561 -4.82 5.11 38.04
CA GLY A 561 -4.65 6.50 38.49
C GLY A 561 -4.99 7.57 37.47
N GLY A 562 -5.63 7.20 36.37
CA GLY A 562 -6.08 8.07 35.28
C GLY A 562 -7.52 7.79 34.88
N VAL A 563 -7.80 8.00 33.58
CA VAL A 563 -9.12 7.81 32.96
C VAL A 563 -9.58 6.35 32.98
N SER A 564 -10.89 6.17 33.00
CA SER A 564 -11.54 4.88 32.92
C SER A 564 -12.78 4.98 32.02
N THR A 565 -12.92 4.07 31.07
CA THR A 565 -14.10 3.94 30.21
C THR A 565 -14.70 2.56 30.41
N THR A 566 -15.93 2.51 30.89
CA THR A 566 -16.64 1.29 31.29
C THR A 566 -18.05 1.25 30.70
N PRO A 567 -18.17 1.06 29.35
CA PRO A 567 -19.48 1.07 28.68
C PRO A 567 -20.38 -0.10 29.09
N ASN A 568 -19.79 -1.19 29.60
CA ASN A 568 -20.50 -2.41 29.96
C ASN A 568 -20.26 -2.74 31.43
N GLY A 569 -21.19 -3.49 32.03
CA GLY A 569 -20.96 -4.13 33.35
C GLY A 569 -19.82 -5.16 33.28
N GLY A 570 -19.31 -5.58 34.43
CA GLY A 570 -18.30 -6.62 34.56
C GLY A 570 -16.90 -6.12 34.90
N LYS A 571 -15.91 -6.92 34.54
CA LYS A 571 -14.51 -6.66 34.88
C LYS A 571 -13.94 -5.47 34.09
N VAL A 572 -13.18 -4.64 34.80
CA VAL A 572 -12.38 -3.55 34.19
C VAL A 572 -10.94 -4.03 33.99
N TYR A 573 -10.40 -3.81 32.81
CA TYR A 573 -9.04 -4.21 32.45
C TYR A 573 -8.14 -3.00 32.45
N ASP A 574 -7.05 -3.09 33.22
CA ASP A 574 -6.05 -2.03 33.31
C ASP A 574 -5.14 -2.09 32.09
N ILE A 575 -4.91 -0.93 31.47
CA ILE A 575 -3.90 -0.71 30.43
C ILE A 575 -2.88 0.31 30.92
N SER A 576 -1.62 0.09 30.64
CA SER A 576 -0.53 0.94 31.12
C SER A 576 0.46 1.36 30.05
N HIS A 577 0.67 0.53 29.03
CA HIS A 577 1.61 0.79 27.94
C HIS A 577 1.02 0.37 26.60
N LEU A 578 1.48 1.04 25.54
CA LEU A 578 1.37 0.56 24.16
C LEU A 578 2.69 -0.10 23.78
N GLN A 579 2.67 -1.40 23.51
CA GLN A 579 3.82 -2.11 22.96
C GLN A 579 3.72 -2.11 21.44
N ILE A 580 4.74 -1.61 20.78
CA ILE A 580 4.82 -1.48 19.33
C ILE A 580 5.71 -2.58 18.79
N PHE A 581 5.28 -3.19 17.70
CA PHE A 581 6.04 -4.20 16.96
C PHE A 581 6.29 -3.72 15.55
N GLN A 582 7.46 -4.01 15.03
CA GLN A 582 7.82 -3.75 13.64
C GLN A 582 7.94 -5.07 12.88
N ALA A 583 7.57 -5.03 11.60
CA ALA A 583 7.64 -6.18 10.72
C ALA A 583 9.10 -6.42 10.30
N ASP A 584 9.74 -7.39 10.92
CA ASP A 584 11.05 -7.87 10.50
C ASP A 584 10.89 -8.98 9.49
N LEU A 585 11.69 -8.92 8.44
CA LEU A 585 11.60 -9.87 7.35
C LEU A 585 12.36 -11.15 7.70
N VAL A 586 11.64 -12.25 7.69
CA VAL A 586 12.22 -13.59 7.81
C VAL A 586 12.45 -14.13 6.42
N ARG A 587 13.67 -14.61 6.16
CA ARG A 587 14.08 -15.18 4.88
C ARG A 587 14.67 -16.55 5.03
N GLY A 588 14.79 -17.26 3.91
CA GLY A 588 15.42 -18.55 3.88
C GLY A 588 14.43 -19.67 4.14
N TYR A 589 13.36 -19.62 3.45
CA TYR A 589 12.24 -20.51 3.60
C TYR A 589 12.50 -21.96 3.18
N ARG A 590 13.19 -22.20 2.09
CA ARG A 590 13.90 -23.43 1.69
C ARG A 590 15.10 -23.04 0.85
N ALA A 591 16.18 -23.79 0.88
CA ALA A 591 17.34 -23.52 0.03
C ALA A 591 16.97 -23.43 -1.46
N SER A 592 15.94 -24.17 -1.88
CA SER A 592 15.39 -24.19 -3.24
C SER A 592 14.24 -23.22 -3.49
N ARG A 593 13.67 -22.58 -2.46
CA ARG A 593 12.54 -21.66 -2.55
C ARG A 593 12.74 -20.50 -1.58
N PRO A 594 13.35 -19.41 -2.04
CA PRO A 594 13.50 -18.21 -1.22
C PRO A 594 12.11 -17.62 -0.98
N GLY A 595 11.52 -17.97 0.14
CA GLY A 595 10.28 -17.41 0.61
C GLY A 595 10.49 -16.19 1.51
N ARG A 596 9.45 -15.44 1.72
CA ARG A 596 9.40 -14.36 2.68
C ARG A 596 8.32 -14.63 3.71
N ARG A 597 8.63 -14.19 4.91
CA ARG A 597 7.74 -14.18 6.04
C ARG A 597 7.97 -12.93 6.86
N VAL A 598 6.96 -12.45 7.49
CA VAL A 598 7.02 -11.27 8.34
C VAL A 598 6.90 -11.71 9.79
N LEU A 599 7.85 -11.27 10.60
CA LEU A 599 7.88 -11.52 12.04
C LEU A 599 7.71 -10.19 12.78
N ALA A 600 6.73 -10.11 13.67
CA ALA A 600 6.55 -8.98 14.55
C ALA A 600 7.59 -9.00 15.67
N THR A 601 8.57 -8.11 15.61
CA THR A 601 9.55 -7.89 16.67
C THR A 601 9.24 -6.63 17.46
N PRO A 602 9.43 -6.58 18.78
CA PRO A 602 9.27 -5.34 19.52
C PRO A 602 10.11 -4.21 18.90
N LEU A 603 9.58 -2.99 18.95
CA LEU A 603 10.25 -1.81 18.42
C LEU A 603 11.69 -1.73 18.92
N HIS A 604 12.66 -1.64 18.01
CA HIS A 604 14.08 -1.64 18.30
C HIS A 604 14.86 -0.78 17.29
N ASN A 605 16.10 -0.44 17.62
CA ASN A 605 16.99 0.24 16.71
C ASN A 605 17.26 -0.60 15.46
N SER A 606 17.35 0.05 14.33
CA SER A 606 17.70 -0.57 13.05
C SER A 606 18.70 0.27 12.28
N THR A 607 19.24 -0.25 11.19
CA THR A 607 20.15 0.52 10.34
C THR A 607 19.46 1.75 9.71
N GLN A 608 18.15 1.67 9.45
CA GLN A 608 17.38 2.79 8.93
C GLN A 608 16.97 3.77 10.02
N ASN A 609 16.76 3.30 11.25
CA ASN A 609 16.34 4.07 12.40
C ASN A 609 17.24 3.75 13.62
N PRO A 610 18.53 4.16 13.59
CA PRO A 610 19.50 3.73 14.59
C PRO A 610 19.26 4.29 16.00
N SER A 611 18.40 5.27 16.12
CA SER A 611 18.09 5.96 17.37
C SER A 611 16.63 5.86 17.81
N ILE A 612 15.85 4.91 17.23
CA ILE A 612 14.40 4.84 17.51
C ILE A 612 14.10 4.58 19.00
N GLU A 613 14.89 3.76 19.65
CA GLU A 613 14.71 3.47 21.09
C GLU A 613 15.01 4.70 21.95
N SER A 614 16.02 5.48 21.61
CA SER A 614 16.37 6.71 22.34
C SER A 614 15.47 7.89 21.96
N THR A 615 14.83 7.84 20.78
CA THR A 615 13.90 8.88 20.33
C THR A 615 12.58 8.82 21.08
N ASN A 616 12.14 7.64 21.52
CA ASN A 616 10.92 7.47 22.30
C ASN A 616 11.17 7.51 23.81
N LEU A 617 10.17 7.97 24.54
CA LEU A 617 10.09 7.83 25.99
C LEU A 617 9.74 6.38 26.36
N LEU A 618 10.64 5.44 26.01
CA LEU A 618 10.45 4.04 26.38
C LEU A 618 10.48 3.88 27.90
N ASP A 619 9.42 3.30 28.43
CA ASP A 619 9.32 3.07 29.88
C ASP A 619 9.82 1.66 30.20
N PRO A 620 10.92 1.52 30.98
CA PRO A 620 11.48 0.21 31.34
C PRO A 620 10.55 -0.64 32.23
N THR A 621 9.49 -0.04 32.79
CA THR A 621 8.47 -0.78 33.54
C THR A 621 7.52 -1.55 32.63
N GLY A 622 7.40 -1.15 31.36
CA GLY A 622 6.68 -1.84 30.30
C GLY A 622 7.46 -3.02 29.69
N PRO A 623 6.86 -3.75 28.74
CA PRO A 623 7.59 -4.70 27.91
C PRO A 623 8.52 -3.97 26.94
N GLN A 624 9.45 -4.71 26.32
CA GLN A 624 10.36 -4.16 25.32
C GLN A 624 9.54 -3.49 24.18
N GLY A 625 10.01 -2.36 23.69
CA GLY A 625 9.39 -1.61 22.58
C GLY A 625 8.09 -0.90 22.97
N SER A 626 7.84 -0.66 24.25
CA SER A 626 6.61 -0.01 24.69
C SER A 626 6.81 1.43 25.16
N VAL A 627 5.77 2.23 24.95
CA VAL A 627 5.63 3.59 25.48
C VAL A 627 4.51 3.62 26.52
N LYS A 628 4.65 4.50 27.50
CA LYS A 628 3.65 4.63 28.57
C LYS A 628 2.39 5.33 28.09
N ILE A 629 1.23 4.87 28.54
CA ILE A 629 -0.05 5.55 28.34
C ILE A 629 -0.19 6.67 29.38
N GLY A 630 -0.49 7.87 28.96
CA GLY A 630 -0.76 9.04 29.80
C GLY A 630 -1.96 8.81 30.73
N LYS A 631 -2.05 9.57 31.82
CA LYS A 631 -3.18 9.47 32.76
C LYS A 631 -4.52 9.83 32.11
N ASP A 632 -4.49 10.67 31.09
CA ASP A 632 -5.63 11.05 30.26
C ASP A 632 -5.98 9.99 29.18
N GLY A 633 -5.29 8.86 29.18
CA GLY A 633 -5.43 7.79 28.20
C GLY A 633 -4.65 8.01 26.89
N SER A 634 -3.94 9.13 26.78
CA SER A 634 -3.21 9.47 25.56
C SER A 634 -1.94 8.67 25.35
N ILE A 635 -1.56 8.53 24.08
CA ILE A 635 -0.31 7.88 23.64
C ILE A 635 0.35 8.79 22.61
N ALA A 636 1.67 8.89 22.66
CA ALA A 636 2.45 9.47 21.57
C ALA A 636 3.76 8.71 21.42
N ALA A 637 4.13 8.39 20.17
CA ALA A 637 5.38 7.72 19.87
C ALA A 637 5.86 8.06 18.46
N PHE A 638 7.16 8.29 18.31
CA PHE A 638 7.80 8.21 17.01
C PHE A 638 7.92 6.75 16.59
N VAL A 639 7.65 6.48 15.34
CA VAL A 639 7.70 5.12 14.78
C VAL A 639 8.47 5.13 13.46
N PRO A 640 9.09 3.99 13.08
CA PRO A 640 9.69 3.87 11.76
C PRO A 640 8.66 4.12 10.67
N ALA A 641 8.95 5.06 9.76
CA ALA A 641 8.22 5.17 8.51
C ALA A 641 8.72 4.10 7.53
N THR A 642 7.97 3.88 6.45
CA THR A 642 8.32 2.92 5.39
C THR A 642 8.50 1.47 5.89
N ARG A 643 7.87 1.15 7.00
CA ARG A 643 7.85 -0.19 7.59
C ARG A 643 6.47 -0.51 8.13
N ALA A 644 6.03 -1.74 7.98
CA ALA A 644 4.78 -2.19 8.55
C ALA A 644 4.91 -2.34 10.07
N LEU A 645 3.92 -1.88 10.79
CA LEU A 645 3.87 -1.88 12.25
C LEU A 645 2.56 -2.48 12.72
N THR A 646 2.61 -3.07 13.91
CA THR A 646 1.43 -3.45 14.67
C THR A 646 1.66 -3.18 16.16
N TRP A 647 0.66 -3.28 17.00
CA TRP A 647 0.78 -2.96 18.41
C TRP A 647 -0.25 -3.65 19.28
N GLN A 648 -0.01 -3.61 20.56
CA GLN A 648 -0.97 -4.03 21.59
C GLN A 648 -0.91 -3.12 22.80
N THR A 649 -2.04 -2.87 23.44
CA THR A 649 -2.06 -2.34 24.79
C THR A 649 -1.74 -3.46 25.78
N VAL A 650 -0.98 -3.14 26.82
CA VAL A 650 -0.62 -4.12 27.86
C VAL A 650 -0.98 -3.63 29.24
N SER A 651 -1.25 -4.59 30.12
CA SER A 651 -1.53 -4.33 31.54
C SER A 651 -0.26 -3.89 32.30
N PRO A 652 -0.38 -3.39 33.55
CA PRO A 652 0.78 -3.19 34.43
C PRO A 652 1.60 -4.46 34.67
N THR A 653 1.00 -5.64 34.52
CA THR A 653 1.68 -6.94 34.62
C THR A 653 2.24 -7.43 33.28
N LYS A 654 2.24 -6.55 32.26
CA LYS A 654 2.78 -6.80 30.90
C LYS A 654 1.98 -7.80 30.07
N GLU A 655 0.76 -8.10 30.46
CA GLU A 655 -0.12 -9.00 29.68
C GLU A 655 -0.82 -8.22 28.55
N PRO A 656 -0.94 -8.80 27.37
CA PRO A 656 -1.71 -8.22 26.28
C PRO A 656 -3.18 -8.04 26.66
N ILE A 657 -3.74 -6.87 26.34
CA ILE A 657 -5.15 -6.56 26.59
C ILE A 657 -5.91 -6.42 25.28
N VAL A 658 -5.47 -5.51 24.41
CA VAL A 658 -6.06 -5.27 23.09
C VAL A 658 -4.97 -5.31 22.05
N ARG A 659 -5.18 -6.04 20.96
CA ARG A 659 -4.21 -6.22 19.88
C ARG A 659 -4.71 -5.63 18.57
N GLU A 660 -3.84 -4.87 17.90
CA GLU A 660 -4.01 -4.59 16.48
C GLU A 660 -3.57 -5.82 15.67
N ARG A 661 -4.37 -6.23 14.69
CA ARG A 661 -4.10 -7.43 13.90
C ARG A 661 -3.69 -7.13 12.47
N GLN A 662 -3.82 -5.89 12.06
CA GLN A 662 -3.44 -5.43 10.75
C GLN A 662 -2.03 -4.84 10.78
N TRP A 663 -1.33 -4.98 9.69
CA TRP A 663 -0.08 -4.27 9.46
C TRP A 663 -0.37 -2.86 8.97
N ILE A 664 -0.02 -1.88 9.77
CA ILE A 664 -0.22 -0.45 9.48
C ILE A 664 1.10 0.14 9.00
N THR A 665 1.05 0.98 7.98
CA THR A 665 2.22 1.66 7.42
C THR A 665 2.07 3.17 7.47
N PHE A 666 3.20 3.87 7.51
CA PHE A 666 3.28 5.31 7.64
C PHE A 666 4.23 5.90 6.60
N ALA A 667 3.88 7.07 6.08
CA ALA A 667 4.77 7.86 5.23
C ALA A 667 5.81 8.63 6.07
N PRO A 668 7.04 8.85 5.57
CA PRO A 668 8.02 9.68 6.27
C PRO A 668 7.49 11.08 6.56
N GLY A 669 7.53 11.49 7.84
CA GLY A 669 7.02 12.77 8.29
C GLY A 669 5.52 12.82 8.55
N GLU A 670 4.82 11.71 8.43
CA GLU A 670 3.39 11.63 8.74
C GLU A 670 3.15 11.85 10.25
N ILE A 671 2.12 12.64 10.56
CA ILE A 671 1.55 12.75 11.91
C ILE A 671 0.17 12.14 11.83
N ARG A 672 0.02 10.94 12.41
CA ARG A 672 -1.26 10.25 12.43
C ARG A 672 -1.90 10.39 13.80
N THR A 673 -3.07 11.03 13.82
CA THR A 673 -3.90 11.15 15.01
C THR A 673 -5.00 10.11 14.98
N CYS A 674 -5.12 9.36 16.10
CA CYS A 674 -6.23 8.48 16.37
C CYS A 674 -7.00 9.04 17.58
N PRO A 675 -8.27 9.46 17.44
CA PRO A 675 -9.05 9.94 18.58
C PRO A 675 -9.17 8.90 19.69
N ALA A 676 -9.22 7.61 19.32
CA ALA A 676 -9.25 6.46 20.22
C ALA A 676 -8.57 5.26 19.56
N CYS A 677 -8.40 4.15 20.29
CA CYS A 677 -8.06 2.87 19.69
C CYS A 677 -9.19 2.42 18.77
N HIS A 678 -8.88 2.14 17.49
CA HIS A 678 -9.84 1.82 16.44
C HIS A 678 -10.80 2.96 16.07
N GLY A 679 -10.25 4.11 15.76
CA GLY A 679 -10.86 5.29 15.14
C GLY A 679 -12.34 5.52 15.43
N ILE A 680 -12.72 6.73 15.74
CA ILE A 680 -14.12 7.05 15.99
C ILE A 680 -14.64 7.91 14.86
N ASN A 681 -15.57 7.35 14.08
CA ASN A 681 -16.28 8.11 13.04
C ASN A 681 -17.64 8.63 13.53
N GLY A 682 -18.01 8.35 14.78
CA GLY A 682 -19.28 8.73 15.36
C GLY A 682 -19.24 8.81 16.89
N LYS A 683 -19.86 7.86 17.55
CA LYS A 683 -19.89 7.74 19.01
C LYS A 683 -18.94 6.67 19.50
N THR A 684 -18.47 6.82 20.74
CA THR A 684 -17.73 5.75 21.42
C THR A 684 -18.69 4.64 21.88
N LYS A 685 -18.15 3.50 22.26
CA LYS A 685 -18.93 2.41 22.89
C LYS A 685 -19.67 2.84 24.16
N ALA A 686 -19.14 3.82 24.85
CA ALA A 686 -19.80 4.43 26.02
C ALA A 686 -20.90 5.45 25.64
N GLY A 687 -21.09 5.70 24.34
CA GLY A 687 -22.04 6.72 23.85
C GLY A 687 -21.50 8.15 23.90
N ASN A 688 -20.23 8.32 24.27
CA ASN A 688 -19.58 9.63 24.31
C ASN A 688 -19.28 10.15 22.90
N ASP A 689 -19.02 11.46 22.83
CA ASP A 689 -18.45 12.07 21.61
C ASP A 689 -16.98 11.70 21.46
N ILE A 690 -16.44 11.99 20.29
CA ILE A 690 -15.01 11.80 19.98
C ILE A 690 -14.16 12.51 21.03
N PRO A 691 -13.14 11.85 21.63
CA PRO A 691 -12.23 12.48 22.58
C PRO A 691 -11.63 13.78 22.08
N GLN A 692 -11.75 14.84 22.90
CA GLN A 692 -11.28 16.20 22.58
C GLN A 692 -10.17 16.65 23.55
N ASN A 693 -9.61 15.77 24.36
CA ASN A 693 -8.50 16.09 25.23
C ASN A 693 -7.23 16.39 24.44
N LYS A 694 -6.44 17.34 24.91
CA LYS A 694 -5.08 17.61 24.43
C LYS A 694 -4.17 16.52 24.93
N PRO A 695 -3.58 15.67 24.05
CA PRO A 695 -2.83 14.52 24.50
C PRO A 695 -1.65 14.86 25.41
N GLU A 696 -1.70 14.40 26.68
CA GLU A 696 -0.60 14.59 27.64
C GLU A 696 0.68 13.91 27.15
N ALA A 697 0.56 12.71 26.61
CA ALA A 697 1.70 11.96 26.07
C ALA A 697 2.41 12.68 24.90
N LEU A 698 1.64 13.37 24.02
CA LEU A 698 2.25 14.19 22.96
C LEU A 698 3.04 15.35 23.55
N ARG A 699 2.46 16.04 24.53
CA ARG A 699 3.12 17.17 25.21
C ARG A 699 4.44 16.74 25.87
N ASP A 700 4.44 15.60 26.57
CA ASP A 700 5.63 15.07 27.24
C ASP A 700 6.70 14.65 26.22
N LEU A 701 6.31 14.00 25.14
CA LEU A 701 7.20 13.63 24.04
C LEU A 701 7.86 14.87 23.41
N LEU A 702 7.08 15.89 23.07
CA LEU A 702 7.59 17.13 22.47
C LEU A 702 8.52 17.88 23.43
N ARG A 703 8.21 17.95 24.71
CA ARG A 703 9.07 18.60 25.72
C ARG A 703 10.42 17.92 25.85
N THR A 704 10.46 16.60 25.80
CA THR A 704 11.70 15.83 25.87
C THR A 704 12.58 16.08 24.65
N TRP A 705 11.98 16.18 23.47
CA TRP A 705 12.68 16.35 22.21
C TRP A 705 12.74 17.81 21.72
N LYS A 706 12.27 18.76 22.54
CA LYS A 706 12.29 20.18 22.20
C LYS A 706 13.72 20.69 21.98
N SER A 707 14.71 20.17 22.67
CA SER A 707 16.13 20.47 22.43
C SER A 707 16.53 20.07 21.01
N ASP A 708 16.15 18.89 20.57
CA ASP A 708 16.47 18.39 19.22
C ASP A 708 15.75 19.18 18.12
N PHE A 709 14.51 19.63 18.39
CA PHE A 709 13.79 20.52 17.48
C PHE A 709 14.34 21.95 17.47
N ASN A 710 14.73 22.46 18.60
CA ASN A 710 15.39 23.77 18.70
C ASN A 710 16.79 23.74 18.10
N ASP A 711 17.51 22.63 18.20
CA ASP A 711 18.78 22.43 17.54
C ASP A 711 18.65 22.43 16.01
N LEU A 712 17.50 22.00 15.46
CA LEU A 712 17.18 22.20 14.04
C LEU A 712 16.88 23.66 13.68
N ILE A 713 16.35 24.43 14.63
CA ILE A 713 16.04 25.85 14.44
C ILE A 713 17.24 26.73 14.82
N THR A 714 18.03 26.33 15.81
CA THR A 714 19.14 27.12 16.37
C THR A 714 20.53 26.56 16.10
N SER A 715 20.66 25.28 15.84
CA SER A 715 21.90 24.68 15.39
C SER A 715 22.00 24.79 13.86
N VAL A 716 22.43 25.92 13.45
CA VAL A 716 23.73 25.87 12.70
C VAL A 716 24.67 25.07 13.62
N PRO A 717 25.02 23.83 13.30
CA PRO A 717 26.10 23.20 14.02
C PRO A 717 27.29 24.12 13.78
N GLU A 718 27.80 24.72 14.86
CA GLU A 718 29.16 25.31 14.82
C GLU A 718 30.21 24.24 14.46
N GLY A 719 29.75 23.06 14.01
CA GLY A 719 30.50 21.82 13.86
C GLY A 719 30.76 21.28 12.49
N ASP A 720 30.04 21.62 11.46
CA ASP A 720 30.38 21.17 10.09
C ASP A 720 31.17 22.23 9.31
N VAL A 721 32.24 22.70 9.94
CA VAL A 721 33.33 23.40 9.26
C VAL A 721 34.17 22.32 8.54
N LYS A 722 33.85 22.06 7.29
CA LYS A 722 34.71 21.22 6.47
C LYS A 722 35.94 22.02 6.06
N SER A 723 37.05 21.72 6.70
CA SER A 723 38.34 22.35 6.40
C SER A 723 39.29 21.32 5.80
N GLU A 724 39.75 21.56 4.60
CA GLU A 724 40.77 20.74 3.94
C GLU A 724 41.86 21.65 3.32
N GLY A 725 43.09 21.50 3.80
CA GLY A 725 44.24 22.13 3.19
C GLY A 725 44.21 23.67 3.14
N GLY A 726 43.63 24.33 4.15
CA GLY A 726 43.54 25.77 4.24
C GLY A 726 42.36 26.40 3.53
N VAL A 727 41.40 25.57 3.14
CA VAL A 727 40.10 25.99 2.60
C VAL A 727 39.02 25.56 3.59
N THR A 728 38.18 26.45 4.04
CA THR A 728 37.08 26.19 4.95
C THR A 728 35.76 26.59 4.29
N LEU A 729 34.81 25.64 4.18
CA LEU A 729 33.44 25.93 3.73
C LEU A 729 32.51 25.82 4.94
N TYR A 730 31.84 26.91 5.24
CA TYR A 730 30.85 26.98 6.33
C TYR A 730 29.48 26.56 5.82
N GLN A 731 28.64 26.10 6.75
CA GLN A 731 27.26 25.82 6.43
C GLN A 731 26.56 27.11 5.95
N ASN A 732 25.71 27.00 4.93
CA ASN A 732 24.93 28.14 4.45
C ASN A 732 23.90 28.59 5.52
N HIS A 733 23.60 29.88 5.54
CA HIS A 733 22.66 30.48 6.49
C HIS A 733 21.67 31.43 5.80
N PRO A 734 20.33 31.28 6.02
CA PRO A 734 19.67 30.19 6.76
C PRO A 734 19.81 28.85 6.05
N ASN A 735 19.72 27.77 6.80
CA ASN A 735 19.58 26.39 6.32
C ASN A 735 18.71 25.62 7.33
N PRO A 736 17.49 25.26 7.01
CA PRO A 736 16.82 25.41 5.70
C PRO A 736 16.60 26.89 5.25
N PHE A 737 16.42 27.10 3.96
CA PHE A 737 16.13 28.41 3.39
C PHE A 737 14.91 28.37 2.45
N VAL A 738 14.17 29.49 2.34
CA VAL A 738 12.97 29.59 1.50
C VAL A 738 13.33 30.10 0.09
N ASN A 739 13.85 31.31 -0.04
CA ASN A 739 14.13 31.93 -1.34
C ASN A 739 15.60 32.21 -1.55
N SER A 740 16.37 32.38 -0.49
CA SER A 740 17.80 32.72 -0.59
C SER A 740 18.56 32.30 0.66
N THR A 741 19.83 31.99 0.49
CA THR A 741 20.75 31.65 1.58
C THR A 741 22.11 32.26 1.33
N GLU A 742 22.86 32.55 2.38
CA GLU A 742 24.25 33.04 2.30
C GLU A 742 25.20 31.85 2.52
N ILE A 743 26.16 31.68 1.63
CA ILE A 743 27.22 30.66 1.70
C ILE A 743 28.52 31.39 2.02
N SER A 744 29.16 30.98 3.11
CA SER A 744 30.44 31.59 3.54
C SER A 744 31.57 30.57 3.40
N TYR A 745 32.76 31.04 3.01
CA TYR A 745 33.98 30.24 2.98
C TYR A 745 35.20 31.07 3.30
N GLN A 746 36.28 30.41 3.75
CA GLN A 746 37.52 31.03 4.09
C GLN A 746 38.68 30.40 3.32
N LEU A 747 39.57 31.24 2.84
CA LEU A 747 40.78 30.90 2.11
C LEU A 747 42.00 31.32 2.91
N SER A 748 42.97 30.43 3.10
CA SER A 748 44.26 30.74 3.76
C SER A 748 45.22 31.50 2.84
N LYS A 749 45.04 31.41 1.54
CA LYS A 749 45.82 32.09 0.49
C LYS A 749 44.93 32.46 -0.68
N ALA A 750 45.41 33.40 -1.52
CA ALA A 750 44.73 33.73 -2.77
C ALA A 750 44.70 32.51 -3.71
N ALA A 751 43.53 32.17 -4.25
CA ALA A 751 43.35 31.00 -5.09
C ALA A 751 42.21 31.19 -6.10
N HIS A 752 42.14 30.35 -7.12
CA HIS A 752 40.99 30.29 -8.01
C HIS A 752 39.91 29.47 -7.35
N VAL A 753 38.72 30.06 -7.24
CA VAL A 753 37.55 29.46 -6.56
C VAL A 753 36.45 29.20 -7.55
N THR A 754 35.93 27.97 -7.55
CA THR A 754 34.69 27.62 -8.23
C THR A 754 33.66 27.12 -7.20
N LEU A 755 32.58 27.88 -7.01
CA LEU A 755 31.48 27.57 -6.11
C LEU A 755 30.23 27.16 -6.92
N ARG A 756 29.81 25.93 -6.80
CA ARG A 756 28.71 25.34 -7.55
C ARG A 756 27.65 24.77 -6.65
N ILE A 757 26.41 24.81 -7.12
CA ILE A 757 25.26 24.15 -6.47
C ILE A 757 24.78 23.00 -7.36
N TYR A 758 24.60 21.85 -6.76
CA TYR A 758 24.07 20.67 -7.39
C TYR A 758 22.74 20.22 -6.72
N SER A 759 21.85 19.61 -7.49
CA SER A 759 20.71 18.90 -6.94
C SER A 759 21.16 17.63 -6.22
N ALA A 760 20.26 17.00 -5.46
CA ALA A 760 20.50 15.70 -4.82
C ALA A 760 20.86 14.60 -5.83
N GLN A 761 20.44 14.75 -7.10
CA GLN A 761 20.73 13.83 -8.21
C GLN A 761 22.07 14.13 -8.89
N GLY A 762 22.85 15.11 -8.41
CA GLY A 762 24.14 15.50 -8.98
C GLY A 762 24.06 16.42 -10.19
N GLN A 763 22.89 16.93 -10.55
CA GLN A 763 22.73 17.90 -11.65
C GLN A 763 23.23 19.30 -11.20
N LEU A 764 24.00 19.97 -12.05
CA LEU A 764 24.42 21.33 -11.81
C LEU A 764 23.22 22.29 -11.88
N VAL A 765 22.96 22.97 -10.76
CA VAL A 765 21.85 23.93 -10.60
C VAL A 765 22.31 25.36 -10.81
N ALA A 766 23.45 25.73 -10.24
CA ALA A 766 24.01 27.07 -10.37
C ALA A 766 25.53 27.08 -10.23
N ILE A 767 26.18 28.03 -10.89
CA ILE A 767 27.57 28.42 -10.63
C ILE A 767 27.52 29.81 -9.99
N LEU A 768 27.88 29.87 -8.71
CA LEU A 768 27.80 31.11 -7.93
C LEU A 768 29.08 31.94 -8.01
N LYS A 769 30.23 31.26 -8.19
CA LYS A 769 31.56 31.89 -8.36
C LYS A 769 32.41 31.02 -9.26
N ASP A 770 33.24 31.68 -10.10
CA ASP A 770 34.30 31.05 -10.89
C ASP A 770 35.36 32.11 -11.18
N GLN A 771 36.19 32.46 -10.19
CA GLN A 771 37.16 33.53 -10.29
C GLN A 771 38.30 33.41 -9.25
N LYS A 772 39.35 34.22 -9.40
CA LYS A 772 40.37 34.36 -8.35
C LYS A 772 39.84 35.19 -7.20
N GLU A 773 40.02 34.68 -5.98
CA GLU A 773 39.69 35.35 -4.72
C GLU A 773 40.94 35.52 -3.86
N THR A 774 40.97 36.57 -3.02
CA THR A 774 42.04 36.84 -2.08
C THR A 774 42.00 35.91 -0.87
N ALA A 775 43.06 35.83 -0.08
CA ALA A 775 42.99 35.20 1.23
C ALA A 775 41.97 35.94 2.13
N GLY A 776 41.24 35.24 2.95
CA GLY A 776 40.19 35.78 3.83
C GLY A 776 38.86 35.08 3.75
N THR A 777 37.87 35.67 4.42
CA THR A 777 36.50 35.17 4.44
C THR A 777 35.69 35.81 3.33
N HIS A 778 34.97 34.98 2.58
CA HIS A 778 34.09 35.36 1.48
C HIS A 778 32.65 34.94 1.75
N LYS A 779 31.70 35.73 1.26
CA LYS A 779 30.27 35.48 1.37
C LYS A 779 29.62 35.56 0.00
N VAL A 780 28.78 34.63 -0.32
CA VAL A 780 28.04 34.55 -1.58
C VAL A 780 26.58 34.27 -1.30
N ARG A 781 25.69 35.10 -1.77
CA ARG A 781 24.27 34.88 -1.63
C ARG A 781 23.75 34.08 -2.83
N TRP A 782 23.13 32.97 -2.55
CA TRP A 782 22.38 32.20 -3.55
C TRP A 782 20.91 32.54 -3.44
N ASN A 783 20.31 32.97 -4.54
CA ASN A 783 18.90 33.27 -4.66
C ASN A 783 18.28 32.19 -5.54
N SER A 784 17.43 31.30 -4.94
CA SER A 784 16.81 30.21 -5.65
C SER A 784 15.66 30.61 -6.60
N ALA A 785 15.29 31.90 -6.60
CA ALA A 785 14.24 32.49 -7.42
C ALA A 785 14.73 33.33 -8.60
N SER A 786 16.05 33.35 -8.93
CA SER A 786 16.60 34.25 -9.94
C SER A 786 16.28 33.85 -11.40
N GLU A 787 16.18 34.85 -12.27
CA GLU A 787 15.58 34.83 -13.63
C GLU A 787 16.17 33.85 -14.66
N ASN A 788 17.23 33.10 -14.37
CA ASN A 788 17.89 32.20 -15.31
C ASN A 788 17.98 30.74 -14.87
N SER A 789 17.35 30.35 -13.77
CA SER A 789 17.25 28.96 -13.35
C SER A 789 15.81 28.56 -13.27
N SER A 790 15.46 27.42 -13.87
CA SER A 790 14.23 26.70 -13.58
C SER A 790 14.04 26.71 -12.06
N GLN A 791 12.88 27.16 -11.60
CA GLN A 791 12.53 27.40 -10.21
C GLN A 791 13.01 26.25 -9.31
N VAL A 792 13.97 26.54 -8.42
CA VAL A 792 14.54 25.54 -7.51
C VAL A 792 13.45 25.05 -6.59
N GLY A 793 13.13 23.76 -6.62
CA GLY A 793 12.09 23.12 -5.81
C GLY A 793 12.52 22.97 -4.36
N THR A 794 11.57 22.59 -3.51
CA THR A 794 11.87 22.07 -2.17
C THR A 794 12.71 20.80 -2.29
N GLY A 795 13.85 20.74 -1.59
CA GLY A 795 14.73 19.56 -1.66
C GLY A 795 16.14 19.82 -1.16
N ILE A 796 16.93 18.74 -1.17
CA ILE A 796 18.35 18.79 -0.78
C ILE A 796 19.19 19.24 -1.98
N TYR A 797 20.11 20.17 -1.70
CA TYR A 797 21.11 20.65 -2.63
C TYR A 797 22.51 20.47 -2.03
N VAL A 798 23.51 20.36 -2.87
CA VAL A 798 24.91 20.25 -2.44
C VAL A 798 25.65 21.51 -2.93
N CYS A 799 26.15 22.29 -1.99
CA CYS A 799 27.11 23.35 -2.27
C CYS A 799 28.52 22.75 -2.35
N SER A 800 29.19 22.92 -3.47
CA SER A 800 30.52 22.39 -3.73
C SER A 800 31.48 23.56 -4.01
N LEU A 801 32.49 23.68 -3.19
CA LEU A 801 33.58 24.66 -3.30
C LEU A 801 34.85 23.95 -3.79
N GLN A 802 35.33 24.32 -4.97
CA GLN A 802 36.55 23.80 -5.54
C GLN A 802 37.62 24.89 -5.50
N VAL A 803 38.80 24.58 -4.94
CA VAL A 803 39.96 25.48 -4.80
C VAL A 803 41.25 24.69 -5.09
N ASP A 804 42.03 25.14 -6.09
CA ASP A 804 43.30 24.49 -6.48
C ASP A 804 43.20 22.94 -6.62
N GLY A 805 42.10 22.44 -7.26
CA GLY A 805 41.86 21.02 -7.47
C GLY A 805 41.26 20.27 -6.27
N ARG A 806 41.12 20.89 -5.13
CA ARG A 806 40.45 20.30 -3.92
C ARG A 806 38.99 20.69 -3.91
N VAL A 807 38.15 19.78 -3.42
CA VAL A 807 36.71 20.00 -3.35
C VAL A 807 36.22 19.79 -1.93
N VAL A 808 35.53 20.80 -1.40
CA VAL A 808 34.84 20.77 -0.11
C VAL A 808 33.36 21.00 -0.38
N SER A 809 32.46 20.23 0.23
CA SER A 809 31.02 20.36 -0.03
C SER A 809 30.17 20.24 1.24
N ASN A 810 29.06 20.99 1.27
CA ASN A 810 28.06 20.98 2.31
C ASN A 810 26.68 20.76 1.72
N LYS A 811 25.80 20.07 2.48
CA LYS A 811 24.38 19.89 2.13
C LYS A 811 23.58 21.13 2.52
N MET A 812 22.65 21.54 1.69
CA MET A 812 21.73 22.66 1.90
C MET A 812 20.31 22.17 1.69
N LEU A 813 19.37 22.71 2.43
CA LEU A 813 17.96 22.35 2.31
C LEU A 813 17.14 23.57 1.90
N SER A 814 16.48 23.47 0.75
CA SER A 814 15.50 24.46 0.29
C SER A 814 14.11 24.00 0.71
N ILE A 815 13.34 24.89 1.32
CA ILE A 815 11.95 24.69 1.71
C ILE A 815 11.10 25.80 1.09
N ARG A 816 9.86 25.51 0.75
CA ARG A 816 8.88 26.49 0.25
C ARG A 816 7.73 26.61 1.21
#